data_d723afd16f98559aaf6b64f6342c0cb5
#
_entry.id   d723afd16f98559aaf6b64f6342c0cb5
#
_cell.length_a   1.000
_cell.length_b   1.000
_cell.length_c   1.000
_cell.angle_alpha   90.00
_cell.angle_beta   90.00
_cell.angle_gamma   90.00
#
_symmetry.space_group_name_H-M   'P 1'
#
loop_
_entity.id
_entity.type
_entity.pdbx_description
1 polymer ?
#
loop_
_entity_poly.entity_id
_entity_poly.type
_entity_poly.pdbx_seq_one_letter_code
_entity_poly.pdbx_strand_id
1 'polypeptide(L)'
;NTRLISYLTNQKHFNTTYISLTRGDGGQNLIGTELGALLGVLRTHELLQARSVDGGKQWFTRANDFGFSKHPDETMSFWKEAEILKDMVGAIRRFRPDVIINRFSTKNIGETHGHHSASAILADKAILLAADPNYKIENFPFGPWQVSNMYCNTSSFFYKTKEEFDKADKTNLYKLDCGVYFPLLGYSNGELAARSRSMHRCQGFGSAYSRGSVIEYLELLNGTAASDKNNPFSELNTNWDRVEGGSEVQVAYDQILKTFDFNMPQNSIQALISLYDKVGSLKDNYWKKIKQDEINQIILNCAGFYTEVVTDQQTVCPGDSIRVDVEYINRSPEAVSINSLTLIGNQLKLKESTLAYNNDIKETFKIGLPQNLPFTSPYWLKGKFSPMMYDVKDRMIIGQPENDPVMIGMMEVQISGHKISYPIELFYKSVNPAFGQKYDKIQVVPELTVNLKRNSVVAKSDHLTKIECIVRSSKGFKVGEVILDLPKGWKSIPASIPVSFKFKGEKKDVSFMIEGSHFDGIDSIGAHVISDGQTFNRGFEEIKYDHVPYRVINMPNKVAMSVVKSVKSSGKIGYISGAGDLVFESLRDAGHDIELIDPTGFDLLNFKKYKSIILGIRAFNVLDQSEQLNNTLNLYTEQGGHVIVQYNTSNNLKIKQFGPYPLTLGRTRVTDEHAVMTILQPDHNIFNKPNKITQDDFKYWVQERGVYFADKYDEHYIPMLCMNDKNENPSSGSLIIANYGKGTYIYTGLVFYRELPAGIPGAYRL
;
A
#
# COMPACT_ATOMS: atom_id res chain seq x y z
N ASN A 1 -11.58 -1.16 -11.78
CA ASN A 1 -12.64 -0.11 -11.71
C ASN A 1 -12.19 1.30 -12.15
N THR A 2 -10.92 1.51 -12.55
CA THR A 2 -10.41 2.84 -12.92
C THR A 2 -11.25 3.50 -14.01
N ARG A 3 -11.73 2.74 -15.02
CA ARG A 3 -12.60 3.25 -16.09
C ARG A 3 -13.93 3.75 -15.56
N LEU A 4 -14.59 2.99 -14.67
CA LEU A 4 -15.87 3.39 -14.10
C LEU A 4 -15.71 4.61 -13.18
N ILE A 5 -14.69 4.63 -12.32
CA ILE A 5 -14.39 5.78 -11.45
C ILE A 5 -14.18 7.04 -12.28
N SER A 6 -13.30 6.97 -13.31
CA SER A 6 -13.02 8.10 -14.19
C SER A 6 -14.27 8.58 -14.94
N TYR A 7 -15.14 7.66 -15.39
CA TYR A 7 -16.42 7.98 -16.03
C TYR A 7 -17.38 8.71 -15.08
N LEU A 8 -17.55 8.19 -13.86
CA LEU A 8 -18.43 8.79 -12.86
C LEU A 8 -17.95 10.19 -12.47
N THR A 9 -16.65 10.38 -12.34
CA THR A 9 -16.06 11.67 -11.95
C THR A 9 -16.07 12.68 -13.09
N ASN A 10 -15.54 12.31 -14.26
CA ASN A 10 -15.29 13.27 -15.35
C ASN A 10 -16.47 13.42 -16.32
N GLN A 11 -17.34 12.40 -16.50
CA GLN A 11 -18.51 12.46 -17.36
C GLN A 11 -19.80 12.78 -16.61
N LYS A 12 -19.98 12.17 -15.42
CA LYS A 12 -21.18 12.37 -14.62
C LYS A 12 -21.03 13.46 -13.58
N HIS A 13 -19.79 13.92 -13.34
CA HIS A 13 -19.43 14.89 -12.31
C HIS A 13 -19.89 14.49 -10.90
N PHE A 14 -19.91 13.19 -10.65
CA PHE A 14 -20.29 12.65 -9.35
C PHE A 14 -19.10 12.69 -8.38
N ASN A 15 -19.37 13.05 -7.12
CA ASN A 15 -18.41 12.92 -6.04
C ASN A 15 -18.18 11.42 -5.76
N THR A 16 -17.11 10.87 -6.30
CA THR A 16 -16.83 9.43 -6.31
C THR A 16 -15.70 9.09 -5.35
N THR A 17 -15.96 8.16 -4.42
CA THR A 17 -14.94 7.66 -3.49
C THR A 17 -14.79 6.15 -3.67
N TYR A 18 -13.55 5.69 -3.78
CA TYR A 18 -13.21 4.27 -3.73
C TYR A 18 -12.80 3.91 -2.32
N ILE A 19 -13.52 2.96 -1.70
CA ILE A 19 -13.13 2.38 -0.42
C ILE A 19 -12.48 1.01 -0.64
N SER A 20 -11.24 0.86 -0.21
CA SER A 20 -10.54 -0.42 -0.13
C SER A 20 -10.51 -0.88 1.32
N LEU A 21 -10.87 -2.14 1.60
CA LEU A 21 -10.88 -2.61 2.98
C LEU A 21 -9.46 -2.69 3.54
N THR A 22 -8.49 -3.13 2.72
CA THR A 22 -7.08 -3.26 3.11
C THR A 22 -6.19 -2.30 2.32
N ARG A 23 -4.94 -2.15 2.77
CA ARG A 23 -3.89 -1.38 2.07
C ARG A 23 -2.99 -2.26 1.20
N GLY A 24 -3.25 -3.58 1.15
CA GLY A 24 -2.51 -4.52 0.32
C GLY A 24 -1.16 -4.95 0.90
N ASP A 25 -1.02 -4.93 2.21
CA ASP A 25 0.22 -5.22 2.95
C ASP A 25 0.73 -6.65 2.73
N GLY A 26 -0.19 -7.62 2.59
CA GLY A 26 0.13 -9.05 2.40
C GLY A 26 0.57 -9.43 1.00
N GLY A 27 0.67 -8.46 0.08
CA GLY A 27 1.06 -8.72 -1.30
C GLY A 27 2.57 -8.82 -1.53
N GLN A 28 2.95 -8.84 -2.82
CA GLN A 28 4.33 -8.80 -3.29
C GLN A 28 4.64 -7.45 -3.93
N ASN A 29 5.93 -7.06 -3.93
CA ASN A 29 6.43 -5.87 -4.59
C ASN A 29 7.30 -6.26 -5.79
N LEU A 30 6.93 -5.83 -6.99
CA LEU A 30 7.69 -6.13 -8.21
C LEU A 30 8.79 -5.11 -8.53
N ILE A 31 8.85 -3.99 -7.80
CA ILE A 31 9.77 -2.89 -8.11
C ILE A 31 10.73 -2.56 -6.97
N GLY A 32 10.62 -3.26 -5.83
CA GLY A 32 11.46 -3.03 -4.65
C GLY A 32 11.34 -4.14 -3.62
N THR A 33 11.87 -3.89 -2.44
CA THR A 33 11.98 -4.85 -1.34
C THR A 33 11.01 -4.60 -0.19
N GLU A 34 10.15 -3.57 -0.30
CA GLU A 34 9.16 -3.26 0.73
C GLU A 34 8.15 -4.40 0.83
N LEU A 35 7.95 -4.89 2.05
CA LEU A 35 6.98 -5.92 2.42
C LEU A 35 6.16 -5.46 3.63
N GLY A 36 5.03 -6.10 3.87
CA GLY A 36 4.17 -5.82 5.01
C GLY A 36 3.75 -4.36 5.08
N ALA A 37 3.91 -3.73 6.24
CA ALA A 37 3.49 -2.36 6.48
C ALA A 37 4.09 -1.32 5.51
N LEU A 38 5.35 -1.48 5.10
CA LEU A 38 6.00 -0.59 4.13
C LEU A 38 5.38 -0.74 2.74
N LEU A 39 5.06 -1.96 2.33
CA LEU A 39 4.33 -2.20 1.08
C LEU A 39 2.93 -1.58 1.13
N GLY A 40 2.23 -1.68 2.27
CA GLY A 40 0.93 -1.03 2.47
C GLY A 40 1.01 0.50 2.31
N VAL A 41 2.08 1.13 2.77
CA VAL A 41 2.33 2.57 2.55
C VAL A 41 2.57 2.86 1.07
N LEU A 42 3.46 2.12 0.41
CA LEU A 42 3.72 2.28 -1.04
C LEU A 42 2.43 2.15 -1.85
N ARG A 43 1.65 1.10 -1.63
CA ARG A 43 0.37 0.85 -2.32
C ARG A 43 -0.68 1.92 -2.04
N THR A 44 -0.73 2.45 -0.82
CA THR A 44 -1.59 3.59 -0.49
C THR A 44 -1.26 4.79 -1.38
N HIS A 45 0.03 5.12 -1.54
CA HIS A 45 0.44 6.23 -2.40
C HIS A 45 0.23 5.95 -3.89
N GLU A 46 0.41 4.72 -4.36
CA GLU A 46 0.05 4.33 -5.73
C GLU A 46 -1.45 4.50 -5.99
N LEU A 47 -2.32 4.14 -5.02
CA LEU A 47 -3.76 4.39 -5.10
C LEU A 47 -4.09 5.88 -5.14
N LEU A 48 -3.41 6.72 -4.35
CA LEU A 48 -3.59 8.17 -4.38
C LEU A 48 -3.15 8.77 -5.72
N GLN A 49 -2.05 8.28 -6.30
CA GLN A 49 -1.64 8.67 -7.66
C GLN A 49 -2.66 8.24 -8.71
N ALA A 50 -3.24 7.04 -8.59
CA ALA A 50 -4.32 6.60 -9.45
C ALA A 50 -5.53 7.53 -9.35
N ARG A 51 -5.91 7.93 -8.14
CA ARG A 51 -7.02 8.89 -7.89
C ARG A 51 -6.72 10.29 -8.45
N SER A 52 -5.48 10.77 -8.40
CA SER A 52 -5.11 12.05 -9.02
C SER A 52 -5.28 12.06 -10.55
N VAL A 53 -5.22 10.88 -11.19
CA VAL A 53 -5.44 10.71 -12.63
C VAL A 53 -6.94 10.59 -12.97
N ASP A 54 -7.70 9.78 -12.23
CA ASP A 54 -9.10 9.50 -12.54
C ASP A 54 -10.11 10.40 -11.83
N GLY A 55 -9.65 11.25 -10.91
CA GLY A 55 -10.46 12.26 -10.20
C GLY A 55 -11.25 11.73 -9.01
N GLY A 56 -11.17 10.43 -8.71
CA GLY A 56 -11.82 9.84 -7.53
C GLY A 56 -11.09 10.15 -6.23
N LYS A 57 -11.76 9.86 -5.11
CA LYS A 57 -11.18 9.91 -3.76
C LYS A 57 -10.85 8.49 -3.28
N GLN A 58 -9.94 8.35 -2.31
CA GLN A 58 -9.52 7.06 -1.75
C GLN A 58 -9.76 7.01 -0.25
N TRP A 59 -10.42 5.94 0.20
CA TRP A 59 -10.60 5.64 1.62
C TRP A 59 -10.20 4.20 1.91
N PHE A 60 -9.97 3.89 3.21
CA PHE A 60 -9.60 2.55 3.69
C PHE A 60 -10.35 2.21 4.97
N THR A 61 -10.44 0.92 5.32
CA THR A 61 -10.75 0.47 6.68
C THR A 61 -9.45 0.18 7.45
N ARG A 62 -9.58 -0.31 8.67
CA ARG A 62 -8.45 -0.80 9.48
C ARG A 62 -8.06 -2.25 9.20
N ALA A 63 -8.72 -2.93 8.29
CA ALA A 63 -8.39 -4.31 7.95
C ALA A 63 -6.95 -4.41 7.42
N ASN A 64 -6.17 -5.34 7.93
CA ASN A 64 -4.86 -5.66 7.40
C ASN A 64 -4.99 -6.75 6.32
N ASP A 65 -4.16 -6.68 5.30
CA ASP A 65 -4.03 -7.71 4.28
C ASP A 65 -3.03 -8.76 4.78
N PHE A 66 -3.52 -9.95 5.05
CA PHE A 66 -2.69 -11.07 5.53
C PHE A 66 -2.31 -12.05 4.41
N GLY A 67 -2.50 -11.66 3.16
CA GLY A 67 -2.20 -12.50 1.99
C GLY A 67 -3.45 -13.10 1.37
N PHE A 68 -3.33 -14.26 0.75
CA PHE A 68 -4.44 -14.89 0.04
C PHE A 68 -5.30 -15.73 0.99
N SER A 69 -6.61 -15.63 0.86
CA SER A 69 -7.59 -16.52 1.46
C SER A 69 -8.49 -17.10 0.38
N LYS A 70 -8.93 -18.36 0.55
CA LYS A 70 -9.82 -19.05 -0.42
C LYS A 70 -11.27 -18.72 -0.19
N HIS A 71 -11.68 -18.57 1.05
CA HIS A 71 -13.08 -18.41 1.45
C HIS A 71 -13.27 -17.18 2.37
N PRO A 72 -14.45 -16.52 2.32
CA PRO A 72 -14.72 -15.39 3.19
C PRO A 72 -14.71 -15.74 4.68
N ASP A 73 -15.06 -16.96 5.08
CA ASP A 73 -15.03 -17.40 6.48
C ASP A 73 -13.59 -17.41 7.02
N GLU A 74 -12.62 -17.82 6.20
CA GLU A 74 -11.20 -17.71 6.51
C GLU A 74 -10.82 -16.23 6.72
N THR A 75 -11.23 -15.35 5.81
CA THR A 75 -10.99 -13.91 5.94
C THR A 75 -11.61 -13.33 7.21
N MET A 76 -12.86 -13.68 7.52
CA MET A 76 -13.56 -13.17 8.69
C MET A 76 -12.99 -13.71 10.02
N SER A 77 -12.31 -14.87 10.00
CA SER A 77 -11.61 -15.37 11.20
C SER A 77 -10.40 -14.50 11.57
N PHE A 78 -9.73 -13.89 10.57
CA PHE A 78 -8.62 -12.95 10.79
C PHE A 78 -9.13 -11.53 11.10
N TRP A 79 -10.09 -11.03 10.32
CA TRP A 79 -10.63 -9.70 10.55
C TRP A 79 -11.64 -9.71 11.71
N LYS A 80 -11.61 -8.68 12.53
CA LYS A 80 -12.66 -8.46 13.54
C LYS A 80 -13.89 -7.88 12.84
N GLU A 81 -14.77 -8.74 12.34
CA GLU A 81 -15.93 -8.37 11.50
C GLU A 81 -16.68 -7.16 12.04
N ALA A 82 -17.06 -7.17 13.33
CA ALA A 82 -17.80 -6.08 13.94
C ALA A 82 -17.08 -4.72 13.88
N GLU A 83 -15.74 -4.71 13.95
CA GLU A 83 -14.95 -3.47 13.88
C GLU A 83 -14.81 -2.98 12.43
N ILE A 84 -14.65 -3.90 11.47
CA ILE A 84 -14.59 -3.53 10.05
C ILE A 84 -15.96 -3.02 9.58
N LEU A 85 -17.06 -3.63 10.04
CA LEU A 85 -18.43 -3.11 9.81
C LEU A 85 -18.60 -1.70 10.36
N LYS A 86 -18.08 -1.40 11.58
CA LYS A 86 -18.12 -0.03 12.11
C LYS A 86 -17.36 0.96 11.23
N ASP A 87 -16.20 0.56 10.67
CA ASP A 87 -15.43 1.41 9.77
C ASP A 87 -16.20 1.68 8.47
N MET A 88 -16.83 0.66 7.88
CA MET A 88 -17.63 0.81 6.67
C MET A 88 -18.89 1.64 6.90
N VAL A 89 -19.64 1.39 7.97
CA VAL A 89 -20.80 2.20 8.37
C VAL A 89 -20.38 3.64 8.62
N GLY A 90 -19.25 3.85 9.30
CA GLY A 90 -18.69 5.18 9.52
C GLY A 90 -18.38 5.90 8.20
N ALA A 91 -17.77 5.19 7.25
CA ALA A 91 -17.49 5.73 5.92
C ALA A 91 -18.78 6.11 5.18
N ILE A 92 -19.81 5.25 5.18
CA ILE A 92 -21.11 5.52 4.55
C ILE A 92 -21.78 6.74 5.19
N ARG A 93 -21.86 6.81 6.51
CA ARG A 93 -22.51 7.92 7.21
C ARG A 93 -21.79 9.26 7.03
N ARG A 94 -20.45 9.23 6.94
CA ARG A 94 -19.63 10.43 6.69
C ARG A 94 -19.72 10.92 5.27
N PHE A 95 -19.66 10.01 4.29
CA PHE A 95 -19.66 10.35 2.87
C PHE A 95 -21.06 10.59 2.33
N ARG A 96 -22.08 9.93 2.89
CA ARG A 96 -23.50 9.99 2.47
C ARG A 96 -23.70 9.64 0.99
N PRO A 97 -23.27 8.44 0.53
CA PRO A 97 -23.43 8.05 -0.86
C PRO A 97 -24.90 7.78 -1.20
N ASP A 98 -25.35 8.29 -2.36
CA ASP A 98 -26.64 7.89 -2.92
C ASP A 98 -26.55 6.46 -3.50
N VAL A 99 -25.40 6.09 -4.05
CA VAL A 99 -25.15 4.80 -4.69
C VAL A 99 -23.85 4.17 -4.18
N ILE A 100 -23.88 2.86 -3.97
CA ILE A 100 -22.69 2.03 -3.75
C ILE A 100 -22.55 1.06 -4.93
N ILE A 101 -21.33 0.94 -5.47
CA ILE A 101 -21.02 -0.01 -6.53
C ILE A 101 -19.93 -0.96 -6.06
N ASN A 102 -20.31 -2.21 -5.81
CA ASN A 102 -19.38 -3.28 -5.48
C ASN A 102 -18.67 -3.80 -6.73
N ARG A 103 -17.41 -4.21 -6.56
CA ARG A 103 -16.71 -4.95 -7.61
C ARG A 103 -17.00 -6.46 -7.55
N PHE A 104 -17.32 -6.97 -6.39
CA PHE A 104 -17.60 -8.39 -6.14
C PHE A 104 -19.01 -8.56 -5.61
N SER A 105 -19.56 -9.77 -5.78
CA SER A 105 -20.94 -10.11 -5.41
C SER A 105 -20.94 -11.25 -4.40
N THR A 106 -21.97 -11.29 -3.55
CA THR A 106 -22.24 -12.43 -2.66
C THR A 106 -22.77 -13.65 -3.38
N LYS A 107 -23.09 -13.56 -4.68
CA LYS A 107 -23.57 -14.69 -5.50
C LYS A 107 -22.46 -15.68 -5.86
N ASN A 108 -21.21 -15.24 -5.91
CA ASN A 108 -20.04 -16.02 -6.37
C ASN A 108 -19.05 -16.27 -5.23
N ILE A 109 -19.56 -16.64 -4.05
CA ILE A 109 -18.75 -16.96 -2.88
C ILE A 109 -17.89 -18.20 -3.17
N GLY A 110 -16.56 -18.08 -2.93
CA GLY A 110 -15.60 -19.16 -3.13
C GLY A 110 -15.01 -19.26 -4.56
N GLU A 111 -15.57 -18.55 -5.55
CA GLU A 111 -15.00 -18.49 -6.91
C GLU A 111 -13.87 -17.45 -7.04
N THR A 112 -13.75 -16.54 -6.07
CA THR A 112 -12.74 -15.48 -6.03
C THR A 112 -12.01 -15.51 -4.70
N HIS A 113 -10.98 -14.67 -4.55
CA HIS A 113 -10.26 -14.47 -3.30
C HIS A 113 -11.23 -14.19 -2.14
N GLY A 114 -11.02 -14.82 -0.98
CA GLY A 114 -11.88 -14.67 0.20
C GLY A 114 -12.08 -13.22 0.64
N HIS A 115 -11.04 -12.38 0.56
CA HIS A 115 -11.15 -10.92 0.82
C HIS A 115 -12.18 -10.25 -0.09
N HIS A 116 -12.28 -10.66 -1.35
CA HIS A 116 -13.26 -10.12 -2.30
C HIS A 116 -14.69 -10.46 -1.89
N SER A 117 -14.95 -11.74 -1.61
CA SER A 117 -16.26 -12.20 -1.14
C SER A 117 -16.62 -11.59 0.22
N ALA A 118 -15.65 -11.53 1.15
CA ALA A 118 -15.80 -10.87 2.44
C ALA A 118 -16.16 -9.39 2.30
N SER A 119 -15.53 -8.67 1.37
CA SER A 119 -15.85 -7.26 1.14
C SER A 119 -17.28 -7.04 0.65
N ALA A 120 -17.80 -7.95 -0.20
CA ALA A 120 -19.17 -7.89 -0.68
C ALA A 120 -20.18 -8.19 0.45
N ILE A 121 -19.92 -9.23 1.26
CA ILE A 121 -20.76 -9.59 2.41
C ILE A 121 -20.83 -8.43 3.42
N LEU A 122 -19.68 -7.82 3.71
CA LEU A 122 -19.60 -6.69 4.64
C LEU A 122 -20.32 -5.46 4.08
N ALA A 123 -20.25 -5.22 2.77
CA ALA A 123 -20.96 -4.10 2.14
C ALA A 123 -22.49 -4.27 2.25
N ASP A 124 -23.02 -5.46 1.98
CA ASP A 124 -24.45 -5.77 2.13
C ASP A 124 -24.94 -5.54 3.56
N LYS A 125 -24.15 -5.92 4.58
CA LYS A 125 -24.46 -5.66 5.99
C LYS A 125 -24.35 -4.18 6.33
N ALA A 126 -23.31 -3.50 5.82
CA ALA A 126 -23.01 -2.12 6.16
C ALA A 126 -24.07 -1.12 5.69
N ILE A 127 -24.70 -1.33 4.52
CA ILE A 127 -25.76 -0.44 4.03
C ILE A 127 -26.99 -0.45 4.95
N LEU A 128 -27.36 -1.64 5.47
CA LEU A 128 -28.49 -1.79 6.39
C LEU A 128 -28.19 -1.10 7.73
N LEU A 129 -27.01 -1.37 8.28
CA LEU A 129 -26.56 -0.78 9.55
C LEU A 129 -26.35 0.73 9.46
N ALA A 130 -25.95 1.23 8.30
CA ALA A 130 -25.77 2.67 8.10
C ALA A 130 -27.11 3.43 8.17
N ALA A 131 -28.19 2.82 7.72
CA ALA A 131 -29.54 3.39 7.77
C ALA A 131 -30.20 3.24 9.15
N ASP A 132 -29.79 2.26 9.96
CA ASP A 132 -30.40 1.99 11.26
C ASP A 132 -30.05 3.07 12.29
N PRO A 133 -31.01 3.85 12.82
CA PRO A 133 -30.77 4.87 13.84
C PRO A 133 -30.34 4.27 15.20
N ASN A 134 -30.57 2.97 15.44
CA ASN A 134 -30.19 2.29 16.67
C ASN A 134 -28.74 1.79 16.62
N TYR A 135 -28.16 1.63 15.44
CA TYR A 135 -26.76 1.25 15.33
C TYR A 135 -25.86 2.45 15.66
N LYS A 136 -25.26 2.44 16.85
CA LYS A 136 -24.41 3.55 17.34
C LYS A 136 -22.93 3.21 17.14
N ILE A 137 -22.19 4.21 16.70
CA ILE A 137 -20.72 4.22 16.71
C ILE A 137 -20.30 5.23 17.77
N GLU A 138 -19.57 4.75 18.78
CA GLU A 138 -19.11 5.60 19.88
C GLU A 138 -18.18 6.71 19.38
N ASN A 139 -18.37 7.94 19.91
CA ASN A 139 -17.59 9.13 19.54
C ASN A 139 -17.58 9.45 18.04
N PHE A 140 -18.73 9.23 17.37
CA PHE A 140 -18.87 9.48 15.94
C PHE A 140 -20.08 10.39 15.66
N PRO A 141 -19.88 11.60 15.09
CA PRO A 141 -20.90 12.63 15.03
C PRO A 141 -21.90 12.49 13.87
N PHE A 142 -21.65 11.55 12.93
CA PHE A 142 -22.49 11.42 11.74
C PHE A 142 -23.67 10.48 12.01
N GLY A 143 -24.88 10.97 11.71
CA GLY A 143 -26.13 10.24 11.87
C GLY A 143 -26.37 9.17 10.81
N PRO A 144 -27.53 8.46 10.89
CA PRO A 144 -27.91 7.45 9.92
C PRO A 144 -27.96 7.99 8.50
N TRP A 145 -27.67 7.13 7.53
CA TRP A 145 -27.75 7.44 6.12
C TRP A 145 -28.29 6.26 5.31
N GLN A 146 -29.36 6.54 4.53
CA GLN A 146 -29.97 5.56 3.64
C GLN A 146 -29.36 5.65 2.25
N VAL A 147 -28.67 4.60 1.82
CA VAL A 147 -28.19 4.44 0.45
C VAL A 147 -29.40 4.10 -0.45
N SER A 148 -29.55 4.79 -1.57
CA SER A 148 -30.69 4.58 -2.48
C SER A 148 -30.54 3.26 -3.25
N ASN A 149 -29.39 3.04 -3.86
CA ASN A 149 -29.13 1.88 -4.71
C ASN A 149 -27.77 1.28 -4.47
N MET A 150 -27.71 -0.05 -4.58
CA MET A 150 -26.47 -0.79 -4.56
C MET A 150 -26.36 -1.67 -5.80
N TYR A 151 -25.22 -1.56 -6.49
CA TYR A 151 -24.92 -2.31 -7.72
C TYR A 151 -23.68 -3.18 -7.57
N CYS A 152 -23.56 -4.19 -8.42
CA CYS A 152 -22.32 -4.92 -8.67
C CYS A 152 -21.83 -4.60 -10.10
N ASN A 153 -20.58 -4.17 -10.25
CA ASN A 153 -19.95 -4.01 -11.57
C ASN A 153 -19.44 -5.37 -12.07
N THR A 154 -20.21 -6.02 -12.90
CA THR A 154 -19.90 -7.34 -13.48
C THR A 154 -19.15 -7.23 -14.81
N SER A 155 -18.43 -8.29 -15.18
CA SER A 155 -17.66 -8.36 -16.43
C SER A 155 -17.30 -9.80 -16.75
N SER A 156 -16.66 -10.03 -17.89
CA SER A 156 -16.12 -11.36 -18.28
C SER A 156 -15.18 -11.99 -17.28
N PHE A 157 -14.65 -11.23 -16.33
CA PHE A 157 -13.81 -11.75 -15.25
C PHE A 157 -14.50 -12.79 -14.37
N PHE A 158 -15.84 -12.73 -14.22
CA PHE A 158 -16.65 -13.63 -13.40
C PHE A 158 -17.16 -14.86 -14.17
N TYR A 159 -16.71 -15.06 -15.39
CA TYR A 159 -17.08 -16.18 -16.26
C TYR A 159 -15.82 -16.97 -16.62
N LYS A 160 -15.96 -18.26 -16.92
CA LYS A 160 -14.82 -19.12 -17.27
C LYS A 160 -14.12 -18.63 -18.55
N THR A 161 -14.91 -18.16 -19.53
CA THR A 161 -14.41 -17.59 -20.76
C THR A 161 -15.15 -16.31 -21.14
N LYS A 162 -14.55 -15.52 -22.03
CA LYS A 162 -15.19 -14.33 -22.60
C LYS A 162 -16.43 -14.72 -23.41
N GLU A 163 -16.38 -15.84 -24.15
CA GLU A 163 -17.47 -16.35 -24.97
C GLU A 163 -18.70 -16.72 -24.11
N GLU A 164 -18.49 -17.26 -22.90
CA GLU A 164 -19.60 -17.51 -21.95
C GLU A 164 -20.23 -16.20 -21.51
N PHE A 165 -19.42 -15.19 -21.17
CA PHE A 165 -19.94 -13.87 -20.82
C PHE A 165 -20.70 -13.24 -21.99
N ASP A 166 -20.18 -13.34 -23.23
CA ASP A 166 -20.81 -12.74 -24.39
C ASP A 166 -22.18 -13.39 -24.69
N LYS A 167 -22.34 -14.68 -24.40
CA LYS A 167 -23.60 -15.45 -24.54
C LYS A 167 -24.55 -15.34 -23.33
N ALA A 168 -24.08 -14.86 -22.18
CA ALA A 168 -24.88 -14.74 -20.96
C ALA A 168 -26.06 -13.78 -21.17
N ASP A 169 -27.18 -14.07 -20.52
CA ASP A 169 -28.32 -13.15 -20.48
C ASP A 169 -27.96 -11.87 -19.73
N LYS A 170 -28.12 -10.74 -20.38
CA LYS A 170 -27.82 -9.38 -19.88
C LYS A 170 -29.05 -8.49 -19.79
N THR A 171 -30.26 -9.05 -19.89
CA THR A 171 -31.53 -8.29 -19.87
C THR A 171 -31.75 -7.54 -18.56
N ASN A 172 -31.26 -8.09 -17.44
CA ASN A 172 -31.35 -7.48 -16.12
C ASN A 172 -30.16 -6.57 -15.78
N LEU A 173 -29.17 -6.44 -16.67
CA LEU A 173 -28.01 -5.59 -16.45
C LEU A 173 -28.21 -4.19 -17.03
N TYR A 174 -27.74 -3.19 -16.32
CA TYR A 174 -27.56 -1.83 -16.83
C TYR A 174 -26.30 -1.77 -17.66
N LYS A 175 -26.34 -1.00 -18.77
CA LYS A 175 -25.23 -0.85 -19.72
C LYS A 175 -24.75 0.58 -19.71
N LEU A 176 -23.51 0.80 -19.30
CA LEU A 176 -22.89 2.12 -19.36
C LEU A 176 -21.81 2.12 -20.43
N ASP A 177 -21.96 2.92 -21.46
CA ASP A 177 -20.84 3.17 -22.36
C ASP A 177 -19.86 4.15 -21.70
N CYS A 178 -18.78 3.59 -21.18
CA CYS A 178 -17.69 4.34 -20.57
C CYS A 178 -16.59 4.75 -21.56
N GLY A 179 -16.78 4.49 -22.87
CA GLY A 179 -15.80 4.79 -23.92
C GLY A 179 -15.88 6.23 -24.44
N VAL A 180 -16.10 7.19 -23.57
CA VAL A 180 -16.28 8.61 -23.92
C VAL A 180 -14.93 9.33 -24.09
N TYR A 181 -14.96 10.43 -24.87
CA TYR A 181 -13.85 11.35 -25.03
C TYR A 181 -14.14 12.65 -24.27
N PHE A 182 -13.17 13.17 -23.54
CA PHE A 182 -13.26 14.41 -22.79
C PHE A 182 -12.53 15.54 -23.54
N PRO A 183 -13.24 16.37 -24.31
CA PRO A 183 -12.60 17.39 -25.16
C PRO A 183 -11.73 18.38 -24.37
N LEU A 184 -12.19 18.82 -23.20
CA LEU A 184 -11.44 19.78 -22.35
C LEU A 184 -10.19 19.17 -21.72
N LEU A 185 -10.15 17.86 -21.55
CA LEU A 185 -8.97 17.14 -21.02
C LEU A 185 -8.03 16.65 -22.14
N GLY A 186 -8.54 16.54 -23.38
CA GLY A 186 -7.79 15.99 -24.50
C GLY A 186 -7.54 14.47 -24.43
N TYR A 187 -8.28 13.73 -23.60
CA TYR A 187 -8.15 12.29 -23.39
C TYR A 187 -9.48 11.56 -23.48
N SER A 188 -9.45 10.31 -23.94
CA SER A 188 -10.56 9.40 -23.75
C SER A 188 -10.56 8.81 -22.34
N ASN A 189 -11.72 8.36 -21.88
CA ASN A 189 -11.85 7.70 -20.58
C ASN A 189 -11.00 6.41 -20.50
N GLY A 190 -10.84 5.69 -21.61
CA GLY A 190 -9.97 4.52 -21.69
C GLY A 190 -8.48 4.85 -21.50
N GLU A 191 -8.04 6.01 -21.99
CA GLU A 191 -6.67 6.52 -21.76
C GLU A 191 -6.45 6.92 -20.32
N LEU A 192 -7.38 7.66 -19.70
CA LEU A 192 -7.31 8.01 -18.28
C LEU A 192 -7.33 6.78 -17.38
N ALA A 193 -8.20 5.80 -17.66
CA ALA A 193 -8.27 4.56 -16.92
C ALA A 193 -6.98 3.74 -17.00
N ALA A 194 -6.33 3.68 -18.16
CA ALA A 194 -5.06 2.99 -18.34
C ALA A 194 -3.92 3.70 -17.59
N ARG A 195 -3.87 5.05 -17.63
CA ARG A 195 -2.92 5.85 -16.85
C ARG A 195 -3.10 5.65 -15.36
N SER A 196 -4.35 5.72 -14.86
CA SER A 196 -4.67 5.46 -13.46
C SER A 196 -4.23 4.05 -13.03
N ARG A 197 -4.57 3.03 -13.83
CA ARG A 197 -4.16 1.64 -13.55
C ARG A 197 -2.64 1.49 -13.53
N SER A 198 -1.92 2.18 -14.39
CA SER A 198 -0.46 2.10 -14.51
C SER A 198 0.29 2.76 -13.34
N MET A 199 -0.41 3.44 -12.42
CA MET A 199 0.18 3.93 -11.17
C MET A 199 0.47 2.78 -10.18
N HIS A 200 -0.18 1.62 -10.32
CA HIS A 200 0.05 0.44 -9.49
C HIS A 200 1.29 -0.34 -9.93
N ARG A 201 2.45 0.30 -9.91
CA ARG A 201 3.72 -0.26 -10.42
C ARG A 201 4.22 -1.44 -9.61
N CYS A 202 4.10 -1.37 -8.29
CA CYS A 202 4.52 -2.46 -7.42
C CYS A 202 3.72 -3.77 -7.64
N GLN A 203 2.55 -3.67 -8.29
CA GLN A 203 1.71 -4.82 -8.66
C GLN A 203 1.87 -5.23 -10.13
N GLY A 204 2.63 -4.49 -10.94
CA GLY A 204 2.82 -4.78 -12.36
C GLY A 204 1.57 -4.55 -13.20
N PHE A 205 0.74 -3.55 -12.86
CA PHE A 205 -0.54 -3.29 -13.54
C PHE A 205 -0.45 -2.29 -14.69
N GLY A 206 0.72 -2.10 -15.29
CA GLY A 206 0.87 -1.32 -16.51
C GLY A 206 -0.13 -1.74 -17.59
N SER A 207 -0.83 -0.78 -18.18
CA SER A 207 -1.91 -1.02 -19.14
C SER A 207 -1.76 -0.19 -20.40
N ALA A 208 -2.00 -0.83 -21.54
CA ALA A 208 -2.12 -0.13 -22.81
C ALA A 208 -3.39 0.72 -22.85
N TYR A 209 -3.33 1.81 -23.60
CA TYR A 209 -4.46 2.71 -23.81
C TYR A 209 -5.54 2.07 -24.67
N SER A 210 -6.81 2.34 -24.33
CA SER A 210 -7.97 1.95 -25.14
C SER A 210 -8.79 3.18 -25.52
N ARG A 211 -9.47 3.10 -26.68
CA ARG A 211 -10.30 4.16 -27.23
C ARG A 211 -11.57 3.54 -27.81
N GLY A 212 -12.58 4.37 -28.03
CA GLY A 212 -13.87 3.94 -28.56
C GLY A 212 -14.81 3.43 -27.47
N SER A 213 -15.99 2.97 -27.88
CA SER A 213 -17.06 2.47 -27.00
C SER A 213 -16.60 1.28 -26.18
N VAL A 214 -16.84 1.32 -24.87
CA VAL A 214 -16.56 0.24 -23.92
C VAL A 214 -17.67 0.14 -22.90
N ILE A 215 -18.44 -0.93 -22.96
CA ILE A 215 -19.59 -1.12 -22.07
C ILE A 215 -19.14 -1.70 -20.73
N GLU A 216 -19.49 -1.00 -19.65
CA GLU A 216 -19.49 -1.52 -18.29
C GLU A 216 -20.89 -1.98 -17.91
N TYR A 217 -20.99 -3.10 -17.21
CA TYR A 217 -22.26 -3.69 -16.81
C TYR A 217 -22.46 -3.57 -15.30
N LEU A 218 -23.64 -3.08 -14.89
CA LEU A 218 -24.04 -2.99 -13.49
C LEU A 218 -25.26 -3.88 -13.24
N GLU A 219 -25.17 -4.73 -12.22
CA GLU A 219 -26.28 -5.53 -11.72
C GLU A 219 -26.84 -4.86 -10.46
N LEU A 220 -28.14 -4.61 -10.42
CA LEU A 220 -28.79 -4.09 -9.20
C LEU A 220 -28.82 -5.18 -8.13
N LEU A 221 -28.23 -4.90 -6.96
CA LEU A 221 -28.24 -5.78 -5.80
C LEU A 221 -29.33 -5.37 -4.79
N ASN A 222 -29.51 -4.07 -4.57
CA ASN A 222 -30.48 -3.52 -3.62
C ASN A 222 -30.96 -2.14 -4.09
N GLY A 223 -32.19 -1.78 -3.76
CA GLY A 223 -32.78 -0.47 -4.12
C GLY A 223 -33.83 -0.56 -5.23
N THR A 224 -34.15 0.56 -5.84
CA THR A 224 -35.17 0.70 -6.87
C THR A 224 -34.55 0.62 -8.26
N ALA A 225 -35.14 -0.24 -9.12
CA ALA A 225 -34.67 -0.38 -10.50
C ALA A 225 -34.96 0.90 -11.28
N ALA A 226 -33.91 1.45 -11.92
CA ALA A 226 -34.07 2.55 -12.85
C ALA A 226 -34.77 2.07 -14.13
N SER A 227 -35.62 2.92 -14.71
CA SER A 227 -36.39 2.64 -15.93
C SER A 227 -35.50 2.55 -17.16
N ASP A 228 -34.47 3.40 -17.24
CA ASP A 228 -33.51 3.42 -18.35
C ASP A 228 -32.35 2.44 -18.09
N LYS A 229 -32.29 1.38 -18.91
CA LYS A 229 -31.22 0.37 -18.83
C LYS A 229 -29.83 0.87 -19.25
N ASN A 230 -29.74 2.05 -19.86
CA ASN A 230 -28.49 2.71 -20.21
C ASN A 230 -28.08 3.80 -19.21
N ASN A 231 -28.94 4.10 -18.26
CA ASN A 231 -28.66 5.09 -17.19
C ASN A 231 -29.17 4.63 -15.83
N PRO A 232 -28.41 3.82 -15.09
CA PRO A 232 -28.81 3.31 -13.76
C PRO A 232 -29.01 4.41 -12.71
N PHE A 233 -28.66 5.64 -13.05
CA PHE A 233 -28.71 6.80 -12.16
C PHE A 233 -29.85 7.77 -12.50
N SER A 234 -30.75 7.42 -13.45
CA SER A 234 -31.81 8.31 -13.94
C SER A 234 -32.80 8.73 -12.86
N GLU A 235 -33.03 7.87 -11.86
CA GLU A 235 -33.98 8.12 -10.79
C GLU A 235 -33.35 8.83 -9.57
N LEU A 236 -32.04 9.15 -9.64
CA LEU A 236 -31.39 9.85 -8.54
C LEU A 236 -31.65 11.35 -8.62
N ASN A 237 -32.18 11.91 -7.55
CA ASN A 237 -32.26 13.35 -7.40
C ASN A 237 -30.89 13.92 -7.01
N THR A 238 -30.21 14.57 -7.94
CA THR A 238 -28.90 15.22 -7.74
C THR A 238 -28.99 16.74 -7.68
N ASN A 239 -30.21 17.28 -7.75
CA ASN A 239 -30.44 18.70 -7.73
C ASN A 239 -30.54 19.28 -6.31
N TRP A 240 -30.48 20.58 -6.19
CA TRP A 240 -30.57 21.26 -4.90
C TRP A 240 -31.95 21.22 -4.24
N ASP A 241 -33.03 20.94 -4.99
CA ASP A 241 -34.39 20.77 -4.45
C ASP A 241 -34.52 19.58 -3.49
N ARG A 242 -33.56 18.66 -3.48
CA ARG A 242 -33.43 17.59 -2.45
C ARG A 242 -33.08 18.14 -1.05
N VAL A 243 -32.62 19.39 -0.95
CA VAL A 243 -32.24 20.06 0.30
C VAL A 243 -33.26 21.13 0.62
N GLU A 244 -33.78 21.18 1.84
CA GLU A 244 -34.75 22.20 2.28
C GLU A 244 -34.15 23.61 2.08
N GLY A 245 -34.83 24.43 1.31
CA GLY A 245 -34.38 25.79 0.92
C GLY A 245 -33.41 25.78 -0.28
N GLY A 246 -33.15 24.65 -0.93
CA GLY A 246 -32.21 24.54 -2.02
C GLY A 246 -32.67 25.12 -3.36
N SER A 247 -33.96 25.38 -3.57
CA SER A 247 -34.49 25.87 -4.86
C SER A 247 -33.86 27.20 -5.29
N GLU A 248 -33.64 28.14 -4.35
CA GLU A 248 -32.97 29.42 -4.66
C GLU A 248 -31.48 29.22 -4.99
N VAL A 249 -30.86 28.24 -4.37
CA VAL A 249 -29.46 27.84 -4.66
C VAL A 249 -29.38 27.30 -6.08
N GLN A 250 -30.34 26.42 -6.48
CA GLN A 250 -30.40 25.87 -7.84
C GLN A 250 -30.51 26.97 -8.90
N VAL A 251 -31.40 27.92 -8.71
CA VAL A 251 -31.59 29.04 -9.66
C VAL A 251 -30.29 29.86 -9.81
N ALA A 252 -29.67 30.21 -8.71
CA ALA A 252 -28.41 30.97 -8.73
C ALA A 252 -27.27 30.19 -9.39
N TYR A 253 -27.15 28.88 -9.10
CA TYR A 253 -26.19 27.99 -9.72
C TYR A 253 -26.38 27.88 -11.24
N ASP A 254 -27.61 27.64 -11.69
CA ASP A 254 -27.93 27.54 -13.12
C ASP A 254 -27.64 28.84 -13.88
N GLN A 255 -27.85 29.98 -13.22
CA GLN A 255 -27.53 31.29 -13.81
C GLN A 255 -26.01 31.46 -13.98
N ILE A 256 -25.22 31.07 -12.99
CA ILE A 256 -23.75 31.12 -13.08
C ILE A 256 -23.26 30.22 -14.24
N LEU A 257 -23.78 29.00 -14.36
CA LEU A 257 -23.40 28.10 -15.46
C LEU A 257 -23.71 28.69 -16.85
N LYS A 258 -24.82 29.37 -17.00
CA LYS A 258 -25.22 30.00 -18.28
C LYS A 258 -24.35 31.18 -18.67
N THR A 259 -23.82 31.91 -17.68
CA THR A 259 -23.08 33.16 -17.90
C THR A 259 -21.55 33.01 -17.72
N PHE A 260 -21.07 31.83 -17.36
CA PHE A 260 -19.65 31.58 -17.10
C PHE A 260 -18.83 31.75 -18.38
N ASP A 261 -17.80 32.60 -18.32
CA ASP A 261 -16.85 32.82 -19.40
C ASP A 261 -15.47 32.24 -19.01
N PHE A 262 -15.02 31.24 -19.73
CA PHE A 262 -13.71 30.60 -19.50
C PHE A 262 -12.53 31.57 -19.73
N ASN A 263 -12.69 32.62 -20.54
CA ASN A 263 -11.64 33.59 -20.76
C ASN A 263 -11.60 34.68 -19.67
N MET A 264 -12.76 34.94 -19.04
CA MET A 264 -12.94 35.99 -18.04
C MET A 264 -13.65 35.42 -16.78
N PRO A 265 -13.06 34.36 -16.12
CA PRO A 265 -13.74 33.68 -15.01
C PRO A 265 -14.01 34.57 -13.81
N GLN A 266 -13.22 35.62 -13.61
CA GLN A 266 -13.37 36.59 -12.55
C GLN A 266 -14.73 37.35 -12.62
N ASN A 267 -15.36 37.46 -13.80
CA ASN A 267 -16.67 38.09 -13.96
C ASN A 267 -17.78 37.34 -13.19
N SER A 268 -17.52 36.07 -12.80
CA SER A 268 -18.46 35.25 -12.04
C SER A 268 -18.33 35.43 -10.52
N ILE A 269 -17.31 36.14 -10.01
CA ILE A 269 -17.02 36.22 -8.57
C ILE A 269 -18.19 36.79 -7.76
N GLN A 270 -18.82 37.87 -8.20
CA GLN A 270 -19.94 38.43 -7.49
C GLN A 270 -21.17 37.50 -7.41
N ALA A 271 -21.43 36.76 -8.50
CA ALA A 271 -22.49 35.75 -8.53
C ALA A 271 -22.15 34.55 -7.62
N LEU A 272 -20.87 34.14 -7.57
CA LEU A 272 -20.40 33.09 -6.66
C LEU A 272 -20.51 33.52 -5.19
N ILE A 273 -20.21 34.79 -4.85
CA ILE A 273 -20.38 35.30 -3.50
C ILE A 273 -21.88 35.28 -3.10
N SER A 274 -22.77 35.70 -4.00
CA SER A 274 -24.21 35.59 -3.77
C SER A 274 -24.69 34.16 -3.58
N LEU A 275 -24.11 33.21 -4.36
CA LEU A 275 -24.38 31.79 -4.21
C LEU A 275 -23.87 31.24 -2.85
N TYR A 276 -22.69 31.67 -2.39
CA TYR A 276 -22.16 31.36 -1.07
C TYR A 276 -23.10 31.76 0.06
N ASP A 277 -23.65 32.98 0.00
CA ASP A 277 -24.61 33.50 0.99
C ASP A 277 -25.90 32.67 0.99
N LYS A 278 -26.45 32.36 -0.20
CA LYS A 278 -27.64 31.50 -0.33
C LYS A 278 -27.40 30.09 0.25
N VAL A 279 -26.27 29.48 -0.04
CA VAL A 279 -25.86 28.20 0.58
C VAL A 279 -25.72 28.35 2.10
N GLY A 280 -25.22 29.52 2.58
CA GLY A 280 -25.11 29.85 4.00
C GLY A 280 -26.43 29.90 4.74
N SER A 281 -27.55 30.15 4.04
CA SER A 281 -28.91 30.18 4.62
C SER A 281 -29.57 28.81 4.77
N LEU A 282 -29.00 27.76 4.18
CA LEU A 282 -29.54 26.40 4.27
C LEU A 282 -29.54 25.87 5.71
N LYS A 283 -30.57 25.10 6.08
CA LYS A 283 -30.65 24.44 7.40
C LYS A 283 -29.73 23.23 7.52
N ASP A 284 -29.48 22.51 6.44
CA ASP A 284 -28.62 21.34 6.42
C ASP A 284 -27.14 21.73 6.55
N ASN A 285 -26.58 21.58 7.74
CA ASN A 285 -25.21 21.95 8.04
C ASN A 285 -24.17 21.09 7.29
N TYR A 286 -24.51 19.89 6.86
CA TYR A 286 -23.61 19.03 6.08
C TYR A 286 -23.37 19.62 4.68
N TRP A 287 -24.44 19.88 3.94
CA TRP A 287 -24.34 20.47 2.61
C TRP A 287 -23.84 21.93 2.65
N LYS A 288 -24.33 22.72 3.63
CA LYS A 288 -23.87 24.10 3.84
C LYS A 288 -22.33 24.15 3.89
N LYS A 289 -21.71 23.41 4.83
CA LYS A 289 -20.27 23.48 5.04
C LYS A 289 -19.50 23.06 3.80
N ILE A 290 -19.81 21.89 3.24
CA ILE A 290 -19.08 21.34 2.08
C ILE A 290 -19.18 22.29 0.89
N LYS A 291 -20.36 22.81 0.59
CA LYS A 291 -20.57 23.63 -0.60
C LYS A 291 -20.05 25.05 -0.43
N GLN A 292 -20.06 25.60 0.76
CA GLN A 292 -19.38 26.86 1.03
C GLN A 292 -17.86 26.76 0.85
N ASP A 293 -17.25 25.68 1.32
CA ASP A 293 -15.82 25.45 1.12
C ASP A 293 -15.48 25.27 -0.38
N GLU A 294 -16.31 24.54 -1.14
CA GLU A 294 -16.16 24.39 -2.59
C GLU A 294 -16.33 25.73 -3.33
N ILE A 295 -17.32 26.55 -2.98
CA ILE A 295 -17.53 27.86 -3.60
C ILE A 295 -16.36 28.80 -3.31
N ASN A 296 -15.84 28.84 -2.08
CA ASN A 296 -14.65 29.59 -1.73
C ASN A 296 -13.45 29.21 -2.60
N GLN A 297 -13.23 27.89 -2.82
CA GLN A 297 -12.16 27.43 -3.70
C GLN A 297 -12.37 27.89 -5.15
N ILE A 298 -13.61 27.89 -5.64
CA ILE A 298 -13.95 28.38 -6.98
C ILE A 298 -13.68 29.89 -7.09
N ILE A 299 -14.04 30.66 -6.07
CA ILE A 299 -13.76 32.11 -6.03
C ILE A 299 -12.26 32.38 -6.11
N LEU A 300 -11.45 31.66 -5.31
CA LEU A 300 -9.98 31.76 -5.36
C LEU A 300 -9.43 31.46 -6.76
N ASN A 301 -9.96 30.40 -7.41
CA ASN A 301 -9.55 30.00 -8.77
C ASN A 301 -9.97 31.05 -9.81
N CYS A 302 -11.20 31.58 -9.75
CA CYS A 302 -11.68 32.60 -10.66
C CYS A 302 -10.93 33.94 -10.50
N ALA A 303 -10.54 34.28 -9.27
CA ALA A 303 -9.68 35.46 -9.00
C ALA A 303 -8.23 35.24 -9.48
N GLY A 304 -7.86 34.03 -9.86
CA GLY A 304 -6.46 33.71 -10.19
C GLY A 304 -5.50 33.97 -9.04
N PHE A 305 -6.01 33.99 -7.78
CA PHE A 305 -5.15 34.16 -6.62
C PHE A 305 -4.23 32.96 -6.45
N TYR A 306 -2.93 33.23 -6.39
CA TYR A 306 -1.93 32.21 -6.16
C TYR A 306 -1.18 32.48 -4.88
N THR A 307 -0.90 31.43 -4.13
CA THR A 307 -0.02 31.49 -2.97
C THR A 307 0.78 30.19 -2.86
N GLU A 308 2.03 30.34 -2.45
CA GLU A 308 2.96 29.24 -2.19
C GLU A 308 3.64 29.47 -0.85
N VAL A 309 3.74 28.43 -0.04
CA VAL A 309 4.47 28.46 1.24
C VAL A 309 5.42 27.26 1.23
N VAL A 310 6.74 27.53 1.19
CA VAL A 310 7.75 26.50 0.96
C VAL A 310 8.96 26.63 1.87
N THR A 311 9.70 25.54 2.01
CA THR A 311 11.01 25.49 2.67
C THR A 311 11.98 24.65 1.85
N ASP A 312 13.26 24.83 2.08
CA ASP A 312 14.36 24.02 1.51
C ASP A 312 14.68 22.76 2.35
N GLN A 313 13.90 22.49 3.43
CA GLN A 313 14.13 21.37 4.31
C GLN A 313 13.10 20.25 4.08
N GLN A 314 13.54 19.12 3.51
CA GLN A 314 12.69 17.94 3.29
C GLN A 314 12.36 17.18 4.58
N THR A 315 13.27 17.19 5.56
CA THR A 315 13.09 16.60 6.89
C THR A 315 13.34 17.63 7.98
N VAL A 316 12.52 17.62 9.02
CA VAL A 316 12.64 18.50 10.20
C VAL A 316 12.45 17.71 11.48
N CYS A 317 12.99 18.21 12.59
CA CYS A 317 12.74 17.65 13.92
C CYS A 317 11.85 18.58 14.74
N PRO A 318 11.09 18.07 15.70
CA PRO A 318 10.42 18.91 16.70
C PRO A 318 11.43 19.87 17.37
N GLY A 319 11.02 21.13 17.55
CA GLY A 319 11.88 22.18 18.11
C GLY A 319 12.92 22.80 17.16
N ASP A 320 12.94 22.36 15.88
CA ASP A 320 13.80 23.02 14.87
C ASP A 320 13.33 24.44 14.57
N SER A 321 14.22 25.21 13.99
CA SER A 321 13.91 26.49 13.35
C SER A 321 14.13 26.38 11.86
N ILE A 322 13.12 26.72 11.08
CA ILE A 322 13.15 26.59 9.62
C ILE A 322 12.98 27.94 8.92
N ARG A 323 13.59 28.06 7.75
CA ARG A 323 13.31 29.14 6.81
C ARG A 323 12.07 28.79 6.01
N VAL A 324 11.16 29.74 5.88
CA VAL A 324 9.94 29.62 5.09
C VAL A 324 9.89 30.78 4.09
N ASP A 325 9.78 30.43 2.83
CA ASP A 325 9.57 31.39 1.74
C ASP A 325 8.08 31.37 1.37
N VAL A 326 7.48 32.54 1.32
CA VAL A 326 6.07 32.76 0.96
C VAL A 326 6.02 33.60 -0.30
N GLU A 327 5.29 33.13 -1.30
CA GLU A 327 5.01 33.86 -2.54
C GLU A 327 3.50 33.97 -2.72
N TYR A 328 3.01 35.16 -3.09
CA TYR A 328 1.61 35.37 -3.41
C TYR A 328 1.44 36.42 -4.51
N ILE A 329 0.40 36.22 -5.33
CA ILE A 329 0.16 37.06 -6.49
C ILE A 329 -1.35 37.09 -6.82
N ASN A 330 -1.86 38.29 -7.12
CA ASN A 330 -3.17 38.52 -7.70
C ASN A 330 -3.03 38.56 -9.23
N ARG A 331 -3.68 37.62 -9.94
CA ARG A 331 -3.63 37.52 -11.41
C ARG A 331 -4.93 37.93 -12.10
N SER A 332 -5.75 38.70 -11.41
CA SER A 332 -6.98 39.29 -11.97
C SER A 332 -7.11 40.77 -11.60
N PRO A 333 -7.96 41.53 -12.31
CA PRO A 333 -8.23 42.93 -11.96
C PRO A 333 -9.03 43.10 -10.67
N GLU A 334 -9.49 42.00 -10.06
CA GLU A 334 -10.30 42.05 -8.82
C GLU A 334 -9.45 42.57 -7.64
N ALA A 335 -10.14 43.20 -6.71
CA ALA A 335 -9.51 43.67 -5.48
C ALA A 335 -9.22 42.47 -4.56
N VAL A 336 -7.94 42.20 -4.34
CA VAL A 336 -7.46 41.11 -3.48
C VAL A 336 -6.59 41.69 -2.37
N SER A 337 -6.87 41.28 -1.13
CA SER A 337 -6.02 41.57 0.03
C SER A 337 -5.85 40.40 0.93
N ILE A 338 -4.67 40.28 1.56
CA ILE A 338 -4.36 39.25 2.55
C ILE A 338 -4.54 39.84 3.94
N ASN A 339 -5.44 39.28 4.74
CA ASN A 339 -5.70 39.73 6.09
C ASN A 339 -4.73 39.15 7.11
N SER A 340 -4.45 37.84 7.00
CA SER A 340 -3.52 37.18 7.88
C SER A 340 -2.96 35.88 7.27
N LEU A 341 -1.75 35.50 7.70
CA LEU A 341 -1.17 34.20 7.48
C LEU A 341 -0.62 33.67 8.81
N THR A 342 -1.21 32.59 9.28
CA THR A 342 -0.71 31.85 10.44
C THR A 342 -0.11 30.54 9.95
N LEU A 343 1.09 30.14 10.39
CA LEU A 343 1.73 28.91 9.99
C LEU A 343 2.29 28.20 11.23
N ILE A 344 1.83 26.97 11.49
CA ILE A 344 2.28 26.13 12.62
C ILE A 344 2.19 26.92 13.94
N GLY A 345 1.09 27.64 14.16
CA GLY A 345 0.87 28.49 15.33
C GLY A 345 1.62 29.82 15.35
N ASN A 346 2.46 30.12 14.35
CA ASN A 346 3.14 31.40 14.24
C ASN A 346 2.38 32.35 13.31
N GLN A 347 1.99 33.52 13.79
CA GLN A 347 1.40 34.58 12.96
C GLN A 347 2.53 35.29 12.20
N LEU A 348 2.46 35.27 10.87
CA LEU A 348 3.47 35.94 10.02
C LEU A 348 3.03 37.36 9.73
N LYS A 349 3.95 38.30 9.90
CA LYS A 349 3.70 39.72 9.63
C LYS A 349 4.07 40.01 8.17
N LEU A 350 3.07 40.05 7.31
CA LEU A 350 3.22 40.37 5.89
C LEU A 350 3.51 41.88 5.70
N LYS A 351 4.32 42.21 4.68
CA LYS A 351 4.68 43.60 4.35
C LYS A 351 3.56 44.33 3.63
N GLU A 352 2.90 43.65 2.70
CA GLU A 352 1.83 44.19 1.91
C GLU A 352 0.56 43.37 2.10
N SER A 353 -0.55 44.05 2.37
CA SER A 353 -1.85 43.40 2.51
C SER A 353 -2.71 43.52 1.24
N THR A 354 -2.57 44.59 0.45
CA THR A 354 -3.30 44.78 -0.81
C THR A 354 -2.42 44.41 -1.99
N LEU A 355 -2.93 43.57 -2.90
CA LEU A 355 -2.18 43.02 -4.00
C LEU A 355 -2.48 43.72 -5.31
N ALA A 356 -1.46 44.35 -5.90
CA ALA A 356 -1.56 44.91 -7.23
C ALA A 356 -1.68 43.78 -8.28
N TYR A 357 -2.39 44.05 -9.37
CA TYR A 357 -2.57 43.10 -10.47
C TYR A 357 -1.20 42.67 -11.05
N ASN A 358 -1.02 41.35 -11.14
CA ASN A 358 0.14 40.68 -11.74
C ASN A 358 1.50 41.10 -11.16
N ASN A 359 1.53 41.47 -9.88
CA ASN A 359 2.75 41.79 -9.13
C ASN A 359 2.99 40.68 -8.09
N ASP A 360 4.08 39.92 -8.25
CA ASP A 360 4.47 38.87 -7.32
C ASP A 360 5.17 39.46 -6.08
N ILE A 361 4.74 39.01 -4.91
CA ILE A 361 5.32 39.41 -3.64
C ILE A 361 5.98 38.16 -3.02
N LYS A 362 7.26 38.31 -2.66
CA LYS A 362 8.05 37.25 -2.04
C LYS A 362 8.59 37.70 -0.70
N GLU A 363 8.33 36.90 0.31
CA GLU A 363 8.78 37.16 1.68
C GLU A 363 9.41 35.91 2.28
N THR A 364 10.43 36.14 3.15
CA THR A 364 11.10 35.07 3.86
C THR A 364 10.93 35.25 5.36
N PHE A 365 10.57 34.17 6.03
CA PHE A 365 10.38 34.13 7.47
C PHE A 365 11.27 33.05 8.08
N LYS A 366 11.63 33.25 9.35
CA LYS A 366 12.22 32.21 10.19
C LYS A 366 11.20 31.84 11.26
N ILE A 367 10.78 30.56 11.30
CA ILE A 367 9.78 30.09 12.27
C ILE A 367 10.35 28.97 13.11
N GLY A 368 10.01 28.96 14.41
CA GLY A 368 10.30 27.86 15.32
C GLY A 368 9.21 26.81 15.25
N LEU A 369 9.61 25.55 15.21
CA LEU A 369 8.69 24.43 15.24
C LEU A 369 8.41 24.03 16.70
N PRO A 370 7.15 23.65 17.04
CA PRO A 370 6.82 23.18 18.38
C PRO A 370 7.63 21.94 18.79
N GLN A 371 8.00 21.85 20.08
CA GLN A 371 8.69 20.67 20.63
C GLN A 371 7.82 19.39 20.60
N ASN A 372 6.51 19.54 20.62
CA ASN A 372 5.54 18.44 20.58
C ASN A 372 4.99 18.17 19.17
N LEU A 373 5.67 18.67 18.13
CA LEU A 373 5.25 18.43 16.74
C LEU A 373 5.23 16.92 16.44
N PRO A 374 4.11 16.35 16.01
CA PRO A 374 4.01 14.92 15.80
C PRO A 374 4.82 14.45 14.58
N PHE A 375 5.40 13.25 14.67
CA PHE A 375 6.06 12.62 13.52
C PHE A 375 5.05 12.32 12.41
N THR A 376 5.49 12.43 11.15
CA THR A 376 4.63 12.24 9.95
C THR A 376 4.43 10.78 9.56
N SER A 377 4.94 9.83 10.32
CA SER A 377 4.63 8.40 10.09
C SER A 377 3.12 8.17 10.01
N PRO A 378 2.67 7.27 9.13
CA PRO A 378 1.26 6.99 8.92
C PRO A 378 0.51 6.68 10.22
N TYR A 379 -0.70 7.25 10.39
CA TYR A 379 -1.48 7.12 11.62
C TYR A 379 -1.80 5.67 11.98
N TRP A 380 -2.02 4.82 10.97
CA TRP A 380 -2.34 3.41 11.16
C TRP A 380 -1.14 2.56 11.59
N LEU A 381 0.09 3.09 11.49
CA LEU A 381 1.32 2.45 11.94
C LEU A 381 1.81 2.94 13.32
N LYS A 382 1.05 3.83 13.98
CA LYS A 382 1.41 4.36 15.31
C LYS A 382 1.05 3.41 16.46
N GLY A 383 0.01 2.60 16.27
CA GLY A 383 -0.47 1.61 17.25
C GLY A 383 0.35 0.33 17.26
N LYS A 384 -0.07 -0.62 18.11
CA LYS A 384 0.52 -1.96 18.10
C LYS A 384 0.19 -2.67 16.79
N PHE A 385 1.19 -3.30 16.20
CA PHE A 385 0.98 -4.13 15.02
C PHE A 385 0.13 -5.36 15.38
N SER A 386 -0.83 -5.66 14.53
CA SER A 386 -1.61 -6.89 14.55
C SER A 386 -1.80 -7.37 13.11
N PRO A 387 -1.64 -8.67 12.82
CA PRO A 387 -1.91 -9.21 11.49
C PRO A 387 -3.40 -9.13 11.12
N MET A 388 -4.30 -8.89 12.07
CA MET A 388 -5.75 -8.84 11.87
C MET A 388 -6.22 -7.47 11.40
N MET A 389 -5.82 -6.41 12.10
CA MET A 389 -6.23 -5.04 11.79
C MET A 389 -5.31 -4.02 12.48
N TYR A 390 -5.25 -2.82 11.91
CA TYR A 390 -4.52 -1.69 12.51
C TYR A 390 -5.20 -1.17 13.77
N ASP A 391 -4.40 -0.91 14.81
CA ASP A 391 -4.86 -0.35 16.08
C ASP A 391 -4.93 1.19 16.01
N VAL A 392 -6.05 1.70 15.51
CA VAL A 392 -6.34 3.14 15.44
C VAL A 392 -7.46 3.47 16.43
N LYS A 393 -7.18 4.37 17.37
CA LYS A 393 -8.14 4.77 18.43
C LYS A 393 -9.07 5.90 17.99
N ASP A 394 -8.55 6.86 17.24
CA ASP A 394 -9.33 8.01 16.78
C ASP A 394 -10.26 7.62 15.64
N ARG A 395 -11.56 7.60 15.93
CA ARG A 395 -12.61 7.26 14.97
C ARG A 395 -12.73 8.27 13.82
N MET A 396 -12.29 9.50 14.03
CA MET A 396 -12.41 10.56 13.03
C MET A 396 -11.38 10.44 11.91
N ILE A 397 -10.21 9.84 12.20
CA ILE A 397 -9.17 9.65 11.19
C ILE A 397 -9.32 8.30 10.45
N ILE A 398 -10.10 7.34 10.99
CA ILE A 398 -10.36 6.07 10.30
C ILE A 398 -11.05 6.35 8.96
N GLY A 399 -10.56 5.73 7.92
CA GLY A 399 -11.01 5.92 6.54
C GLY A 399 -10.10 6.82 5.71
N GLN A 400 -9.40 7.74 6.33
CA GLN A 400 -8.50 8.62 5.59
C GLN A 400 -7.31 7.85 4.98
N PRO A 401 -6.86 8.21 3.77
CA PRO A 401 -5.71 7.56 3.15
C PRO A 401 -4.38 7.95 3.78
N GLU A 402 -4.27 9.17 4.32
CA GLU A 402 -3.09 9.75 4.95
C GLU A 402 -3.46 10.47 6.26
N ASN A 403 -2.43 10.88 6.99
CA ASN A 403 -2.59 11.80 8.12
C ASN A 403 -3.10 13.16 7.65
N ASP A 404 -3.77 13.87 8.55
CA ASP A 404 -3.94 15.32 8.35
C ASP A 404 -2.57 15.99 8.28
N PRO A 405 -2.42 17.05 7.47
CA PRO A 405 -1.16 17.77 7.35
C PRO A 405 -0.67 18.31 8.69
N VAL A 406 0.58 18.01 9.04
CA VAL A 406 1.23 18.50 10.27
C VAL A 406 1.79 19.90 10.07
N MET A 407 2.33 20.17 8.88
CA MET A 407 2.93 21.44 8.49
C MET A 407 1.88 22.33 7.83
N ILE A 408 0.88 22.77 8.60
CA ILE A 408 -0.29 23.48 8.11
C ILE A 408 -0.42 24.87 8.77
N GLY A 409 -1.00 25.78 8.05
CA GLY A 409 -1.40 27.12 8.50
C GLY A 409 -2.80 27.50 8.05
N MET A 410 -3.18 28.71 8.33
CA MET A 410 -4.43 29.34 7.89
C MET A 410 -4.10 30.63 7.16
N MET A 411 -4.61 30.77 5.96
CA MET A 411 -4.57 32.00 5.17
C MET A 411 -5.96 32.63 5.20
N GLU A 412 -6.00 33.91 5.52
CA GLU A 412 -7.21 34.73 5.40
C GLU A 412 -6.99 35.73 4.28
N VAL A 413 -7.83 35.65 3.25
CA VAL A 413 -7.80 36.53 2.09
C VAL A 413 -9.17 37.16 1.89
N GLN A 414 -9.22 38.41 1.39
CA GLN A 414 -10.44 39.07 1.00
C GLN A 414 -10.39 39.32 -0.51
N ILE A 415 -11.42 38.87 -1.22
CA ILE A 415 -11.57 39.01 -2.67
C ILE A 415 -12.87 39.71 -2.95
N SER A 416 -12.80 40.85 -3.60
CA SER A 416 -13.99 41.71 -3.92
C SER A 416 -14.91 41.90 -2.72
N GLY A 417 -14.36 42.10 -1.53
CA GLY A 417 -15.07 42.26 -0.27
C GLY A 417 -15.44 40.98 0.48
N HIS A 418 -15.40 39.82 -0.15
CA HIS A 418 -15.69 38.53 0.47
C HIS A 418 -14.47 37.95 1.19
N LYS A 419 -14.62 37.57 2.47
CA LYS A 419 -13.55 36.98 3.29
C LYS A 419 -13.52 35.47 3.16
N ILE A 420 -12.36 34.92 2.83
CA ILE A 420 -12.11 33.50 2.71
C ILE A 420 -10.99 33.10 3.67
N SER A 421 -11.28 32.11 4.53
CA SER A 421 -10.26 31.48 5.37
C SER A 421 -10.09 30.04 4.92
N TYR A 422 -8.87 29.64 4.56
CA TYR A 422 -8.58 28.31 4.09
C TYR A 422 -7.25 27.79 4.61
N PRO A 423 -7.11 26.44 4.78
CA PRO A 423 -5.86 25.84 5.20
C PRO A 423 -4.81 25.93 4.11
N ILE A 424 -3.56 26.25 4.49
CA ILE A 424 -2.41 26.24 3.59
C ILE A 424 -1.33 25.33 4.14
N GLU A 425 -0.85 24.40 3.32
CA GLU A 425 0.19 23.44 3.70
C GLU A 425 1.57 23.98 3.30
N LEU A 426 2.57 23.80 4.18
CA LEU A 426 3.96 24.09 3.90
C LEU A 426 4.61 22.89 3.22
N PHE A 427 5.21 23.12 2.04
CA PHE A 427 5.90 22.10 1.26
C PHE A 427 7.43 22.27 1.26
N TYR A 428 8.11 21.13 1.10
CA TYR A 428 9.50 21.15 0.66
C TYR A 428 9.53 21.38 -0.86
N LYS A 429 10.29 22.40 -1.29
CA LYS A 429 10.48 22.73 -2.70
C LYS A 429 11.94 22.51 -3.09
N SER A 430 12.14 21.76 -4.17
CA SER A 430 13.45 21.55 -4.77
C SER A 430 13.40 21.78 -6.27
N VAL A 431 14.54 22.14 -6.85
CA VAL A 431 14.68 22.28 -8.30
C VAL A 431 15.75 21.30 -8.76
N ASN A 432 15.37 20.36 -9.62
CA ASN A 432 16.30 19.44 -10.26
C ASN A 432 16.59 19.91 -11.68
N PRO A 433 17.86 20.03 -12.09
CA PRO A 433 18.20 20.51 -13.44
C PRO A 433 17.62 19.70 -14.59
N ALA A 434 17.41 18.38 -14.37
CA ALA A 434 16.85 17.48 -15.39
C ALA A 434 15.32 17.43 -15.41
N PHE A 435 14.66 17.56 -14.24
CA PHE A 435 13.21 17.34 -14.08
C PHE A 435 12.44 18.61 -13.70
N GLY A 436 13.13 19.72 -13.41
CA GLY A 436 12.51 20.97 -13.01
C GLY A 436 12.13 21.00 -11.52
N GLN A 437 11.07 21.73 -11.22
CA GLN A 437 10.60 22.00 -9.87
C GLN A 437 9.78 20.81 -9.34
N LYS A 438 10.04 20.45 -8.08
CA LYS A 438 9.34 19.39 -7.36
C LYS A 438 8.90 19.86 -5.98
N TYR A 439 7.68 19.46 -5.60
CA TYR A 439 7.14 19.66 -4.26
C TYR A 439 6.94 18.30 -3.58
N ASP A 440 7.39 18.18 -2.34
CA ASP A 440 7.15 17.04 -1.48
C ASP A 440 6.61 17.51 -0.11
N LYS A 441 5.81 16.68 0.56
CA LYS A 441 5.41 16.94 1.95
C LYS A 441 6.61 16.84 2.87
N ILE A 442 6.76 17.79 3.79
CA ILE A 442 7.83 17.79 4.78
C ILE A 442 7.65 16.60 5.71
N GLN A 443 8.76 15.93 6.01
CA GLN A 443 8.77 14.80 6.94
C GLN A 443 9.27 15.24 8.31
N VAL A 444 8.42 15.15 9.33
CA VAL A 444 8.78 15.37 10.74
C VAL A 444 9.32 14.06 11.29
N VAL A 445 10.58 14.06 11.72
CA VAL A 445 11.31 12.84 12.11
C VAL A 445 11.99 13.00 13.48
N PRO A 446 12.32 11.89 14.17
CA PRO A 446 13.13 11.95 15.40
C PRO A 446 14.53 12.54 15.15
N GLU A 447 15.12 13.15 16.17
CA GLU A 447 16.49 13.69 16.11
C GLU A 447 17.53 12.60 15.82
N LEU A 448 17.36 11.44 16.45
CA LEU A 448 18.15 10.23 16.22
C LEU A 448 17.24 9.08 15.85
N THR A 449 17.69 8.24 14.95
CA THR A 449 17.03 7.00 14.58
C THR A 449 18.04 5.86 14.51
N VAL A 450 17.56 4.64 14.75
CA VAL A 450 18.38 3.43 14.69
C VAL A 450 17.64 2.36 13.94
N ASN A 451 18.31 1.70 13.00
CA ASN A 451 17.79 0.57 12.23
C ASN A 451 18.69 -0.63 12.41
N LEU A 452 18.10 -1.79 12.71
CA LEU A 452 18.77 -3.06 12.51
C LEU A 452 18.91 -3.30 11.00
N LYS A 453 20.10 -3.76 10.54
CA LYS A 453 20.33 -4.05 9.11
C LYS A 453 19.64 -5.32 8.60
N ARG A 454 18.92 -6.04 9.48
CA ARG A 454 18.25 -7.31 9.17
C ARG A 454 16.76 -7.22 9.45
N ASN A 455 15.97 -7.91 8.64
CA ASN A 455 14.51 -8.01 8.84
C ASN A 455 14.14 -9.02 9.92
N SER A 456 15.02 -9.97 10.20
CA SER A 456 14.94 -10.92 11.32
C SER A 456 16.35 -11.35 11.75
N VAL A 457 16.46 -11.87 12.95
CA VAL A 457 17.70 -12.39 13.51
C VAL A 457 17.54 -13.86 13.82
N VAL A 458 18.33 -14.69 13.15
CA VAL A 458 18.45 -16.11 13.46
C VAL A 458 19.75 -16.31 14.19
N ALA A 459 19.68 -16.45 15.51
CA ALA A 459 20.82 -16.65 16.39
C ALA A 459 21.12 -18.15 16.58
N LYS A 460 22.34 -18.45 17.04
CA LYS A 460 22.78 -19.80 17.41
C LYS A 460 23.09 -19.83 18.89
N SER A 461 22.61 -20.85 19.61
CA SER A 461 22.77 -20.95 21.06
C SER A 461 24.23 -21.06 21.53
N ASP A 462 25.12 -21.57 20.68
CA ASP A 462 26.50 -21.89 21.07
C ASP A 462 27.55 -21.01 20.37
N HIS A 463 27.10 -19.94 19.70
CA HIS A 463 27.97 -19.07 18.90
C HIS A 463 27.56 -17.62 19.03
N LEU A 464 28.56 -16.74 19.03
CA LEU A 464 28.33 -15.32 18.92
C LEU A 464 27.62 -14.98 17.59
N THR A 465 26.53 -14.21 17.68
CA THR A 465 25.82 -13.72 16.50
C THR A 465 26.08 -12.22 16.35
N LYS A 466 26.53 -11.79 15.17
CA LYS A 466 26.80 -10.38 14.86
C LYS A 466 25.49 -9.66 14.56
N ILE A 467 25.27 -8.53 15.21
CA ILE A 467 24.15 -7.60 14.97
C ILE A 467 24.71 -6.27 14.52
N GLU A 468 24.24 -5.80 13.37
CA GLU A 468 24.64 -4.53 12.79
C GLU A 468 23.46 -3.56 12.81
N CYS A 469 23.73 -2.32 13.23
CA CYS A 469 22.78 -1.24 13.24
C CYS A 469 23.31 -0.06 12.45
N ILE A 470 22.40 0.69 11.80
CA ILE A 470 22.66 2.01 11.25
C ILE A 470 22.00 3.04 12.17
N VAL A 471 22.79 3.96 12.68
CA VAL A 471 22.31 5.10 13.47
C VAL A 471 22.41 6.34 12.59
N ARG A 472 21.36 7.15 12.56
CA ARG A 472 21.30 8.38 11.76
C ARG A 472 20.96 9.56 12.65
N SER A 473 21.64 10.68 12.46
CA SER A 473 21.25 11.97 13.03
C SER A 473 20.42 12.76 12.01
N SER A 474 19.24 13.20 12.40
CA SER A 474 18.39 14.14 11.64
C SER A 474 18.65 15.61 12.05
N LYS A 475 19.48 15.83 13.06
CA LYS A 475 20.03 17.15 13.47
C LYS A 475 21.51 17.27 13.13
N GLY A 476 22.10 18.43 13.41
CA GLY A 476 23.54 18.66 13.33
C GLY A 476 24.32 17.89 14.40
N PHE A 477 25.16 18.57 15.16
CA PHE A 477 25.97 17.93 16.20
C PHE A 477 25.11 17.19 17.24
N LYS A 478 25.34 15.89 17.41
CA LYS A 478 24.71 15.02 18.40
C LYS A 478 25.69 13.97 18.90
N VAL A 479 25.59 13.62 20.17
CA VAL A 479 26.28 12.48 20.76
C VAL A 479 25.25 11.55 21.41
N GLY A 480 25.55 10.25 21.45
CA GLY A 480 24.64 9.29 22.03
C GLY A 480 25.32 7.95 22.27
N GLU A 481 24.59 7.05 22.87
CA GLU A 481 24.99 5.69 23.18
C GLU A 481 23.98 4.70 22.65
N VAL A 482 24.42 3.76 21.81
CA VAL A 482 23.58 2.73 21.19
C VAL A 482 23.55 1.51 22.08
N ILE A 483 22.35 0.99 22.34
CA ILE A 483 22.12 -0.19 23.18
C ILE A 483 21.15 -1.11 22.46
N LEU A 484 21.34 -2.45 22.55
CA LEU A 484 20.41 -3.44 22.05
C LEU A 484 19.32 -3.78 23.07
N ASP A 485 18.09 -3.89 22.61
CA ASP A 485 16.96 -4.44 23.37
C ASP A 485 16.90 -5.96 23.10
N LEU A 486 17.39 -6.77 24.01
CA LEU A 486 17.56 -8.21 23.83
C LEU A 486 16.51 -9.01 24.62
N PRO A 487 16.15 -10.23 24.17
CA PRO A 487 15.36 -11.18 24.94
C PRO A 487 16.02 -11.51 26.29
N LYS A 488 15.20 -11.94 27.25
CA LYS A 488 15.69 -12.35 28.58
C LYS A 488 16.75 -13.45 28.45
N GLY A 489 17.88 -13.27 29.15
CA GLY A 489 18.99 -14.22 29.16
C GLY A 489 19.99 -14.05 28.00
N TRP A 490 19.79 -13.05 27.16
CA TRP A 490 20.74 -12.64 26.13
C TRP A 490 21.52 -11.39 26.54
N LYS A 491 22.74 -11.26 26.09
CA LYS A 491 23.61 -10.11 26.34
C LYS A 491 24.35 -9.69 25.08
N SER A 492 24.70 -8.42 24.97
CA SER A 492 25.52 -7.86 23.89
C SER A 492 26.95 -7.60 24.35
N ILE A 493 27.87 -7.71 23.44
CA ILE A 493 29.30 -7.43 23.59
C ILE A 493 29.71 -6.47 22.45
N PRO A 494 30.09 -5.21 22.75
CA PRO A 494 29.99 -4.54 24.05
C PRO A 494 28.54 -4.34 24.48
N ALA A 495 28.31 -3.94 25.74
CA ALA A 495 26.96 -3.64 26.26
C ALA A 495 26.34 -2.41 25.58
N SER A 496 27.17 -1.42 25.22
CA SER A 496 26.80 -0.20 24.50
C SER A 496 27.92 0.29 23.61
N ILE A 497 27.58 1.15 22.62
CA ILE A 497 28.56 1.76 21.69
C ILE A 497 28.29 3.27 21.61
N PRO A 498 29.30 4.11 21.95
CA PRO A 498 29.16 5.55 21.80
C PRO A 498 29.19 5.98 20.32
N VAL A 499 28.37 6.95 19.97
CA VAL A 499 28.28 7.54 18.63
C VAL A 499 28.28 9.06 18.72
N SER A 500 28.89 9.72 17.75
CA SER A 500 28.86 11.19 17.63
C SER A 500 28.66 11.60 16.17
N PHE A 501 27.85 12.62 15.94
CA PHE A 501 27.47 13.12 14.63
C PHE A 501 27.87 14.59 14.49
N LYS A 502 28.35 14.97 13.32
CA LYS A 502 28.83 16.35 13.03
C LYS A 502 27.81 17.16 12.24
N PHE A 503 26.99 16.50 11.39
CA PHE A 503 26.05 17.18 10.51
C PHE A 503 24.74 16.39 10.33
N LYS A 504 23.72 17.12 9.90
CA LYS A 504 22.40 16.58 9.62
C LYS A 504 22.46 15.53 8.50
N GLY A 505 21.83 14.37 8.73
CA GLY A 505 21.80 13.25 7.80
C GLY A 505 22.99 12.30 7.90
N GLU A 506 23.99 12.58 8.75
CA GLU A 506 25.12 11.66 8.96
C GLU A 506 24.64 10.31 9.49
N LYS A 507 25.22 9.23 8.93
CA LYS A 507 24.94 7.85 9.30
C LYS A 507 26.19 7.21 9.89
N LYS A 508 26.00 6.35 10.90
CA LYS A 508 27.06 5.55 11.50
C LYS A 508 26.65 4.11 11.60
N ASP A 509 27.53 3.23 11.16
CA ASP A 509 27.41 1.79 11.37
C ASP A 509 28.00 1.40 12.70
N VAL A 510 27.24 0.62 13.48
CA VAL A 510 27.71 0.02 14.72
C VAL A 510 27.45 -1.49 14.72
N SER A 511 28.31 -2.26 15.38
CA SER A 511 28.21 -3.72 15.38
C SER A 511 28.38 -4.25 16.81
N PHE A 512 27.47 -5.12 17.19
CA PHE A 512 27.50 -5.88 18.44
C PHE A 512 27.67 -7.37 18.15
N MET A 513 28.21 -8.09 19.10
CA MET A 513 28.08 -9.53 19.18
C MET A 513 27.05 -9.85 20.26
N ILE A 514 26.13 -10.78 19.99
CA ILE A 514 25.18 -11.24 21.01
C ILE A 514 25.39 -12.70 21.32
N GLU A 515 25.17 -13.07 22.58
CA GLU A 515 25.18 -14.45 23.06
C GLU A 515 24.08 -14.67 24.09
N GLY A 516 23.57 -15.90 24.15
CA GLY A 516 22.54 -16.27 25.11
C GLY A 516 22.08 -17.71 24.99
N SER A 517 21.14 -18.10 25.83
CA SER A 517 20.59 -19.45 25.85
C SER A 517 19.53 -19.65 24.77
N HIS A 518 19.32 -20.93 24.40
CA HIS A 518 18.23 -21.33 23.53
C HIS A 518 16.86 -20.99 24.16
N PHE A 519 15.94 -20.55 23.31
CA PHE A 519 14.51 -20.48 23.59
C PHE A 519 13.72 -21.04 22.43
N ASP A 520 12.54 -21.58 22.70
CA ASP A 520 11.64 -22.09 21.66
C ASP A 520 10.76 -20.95 21.11
N GLY A 521 10.54 -20.98 19.78
CA GLY A 521 9.67 -20.03 19.13
C GLY A 521 10.39 -18.76 18.67
N ILE A 522 9.65 -17.65 18.69
CA ILE A 522 10.08 -16.36 18.19
C ILE A 522 9.91 -15.31 19.30
N ASP A 523 10.96 -14.54 19.55
CA ASP A 523 10.97 -13.35 20.37
C ASP A 523 11.32 -12.13 19.50
N SER A 524 11.67 -11.00 20.07
CA SER A 524 12.05 -9.79 19.36
C SER A 524 13.37 -9.22 19.85
N ILE A 525 14.14 -8.67 18.92
CA ILE A 525 15.34 -7.87 19.21
C ILE A 525 15.12 -6.46 18.66
N GLY A 526 15.59 -5.46 19.39
CA GLY A 526 15.55 -4.05 18.99
C GLY A 526 16.86 -3.33 19.31
N ALA A 527 16.88 -2.05 19.00
CA ALA A 527 17.95 -1.15 19.42
C ALA A 527 17.39 0.23 19.74
N HIS A 528 18.05 0.94 20.64
CA HIS A 528 17.75 2.33 20.93
C HIS A 528 19.04 3.15 21.12
N VAL A 529 18.89 4.46 20.99
CA VAL A 529 19.98 5.41 21.26
C VAL A 529 19.57 6.29 22.43
N ILE A 530 20.44 6.44 23.41
CA ILE A 530 20.29 7.42 24.49
C ILE A 530 21.13 8.64 24.16
N SER A 531 20.51 9.82 24.14
CA SER A 531 21.16 11.10 23.89
C SER A 531 20.46 12.19 24.69
N ASP A 532 21.22 13.04 25.38
CA ASP A 532 20.70 14.14 26.19
C ASP A 532 19.57 13.71 27.18
N GLY A 533 19.69 12.51 27.76
CA GLY A 533 18.69 11.92 28.68
C GLY A 533 17.39 11.44 27.99
N GLN A 534 17.31 11.47 26.68
CA GLN A 534 16.17 10.97 25.90
C GLN A 534 16.51 9.64 25.22
N THR A 535 15.49 8.79 25.05
CA THR A 535 15.62 7.49 24.37
C THR A 535 14.97 7.55 22.98
N PHE A 536 15.73 7.19 21.95
CA PHE A 536 15.31 7.13 20.55
C PHE A 536 15.32 5.68 20.09
N ASN A 537 14.14 5.09 19.90
CA ASN A 537 13.94 3.67 19.55
C ASN A 537 13.22 3.45 18.22
N ARG A 538 13.22 4.47 17.36
CA ARG A 538 12.54 4.40 16.04
C ARG A 538 13.55 4.29 14.92
N GLY A 539 13.14 3.57 13.86
CA GLY A 539 13.86 3.46 12.61
C GLY A 539 13.61 4.64 11.69
N PHE A 540 14.29 4.62 10.56
CA PHE A 540 14.17 5.57 9.46
C PHE A 540 14.12 4.77 8.15
N GLU A 541 12.88 4.46 7.71
CA GLU A 541 12.63 3.76 6.45
C GLU A 541 12.15 4.74 5.40
N GLU A 542 12.76 4.70 4.22
CA GLU A 542 12.46 5.62 3.13
C GLU A 542 11.67 4.91 2.03
N ILE A 543 10.55 5.49 1.61
CA ILE A 543 9.87 5.15 0.37
C ILE A 543 10.20 6.24 -0.64
N LYS A 544 10.97 5.87 -1.67
CA LYS A 544 11.51 6.82 -2.65
C LYS A 544 11.41 6.23 -4.06
N TYR A 545 10.34 6.56 -4.75
CA TYR A 545 10.10 6.21 -6.16
C TYR A 545 9.62 7.44 -6.91
N ASP A 546 9.87 7.50 -8.21
CA ASP A 546 9.52 8.67 -9.04
C ASP A 546 8.01 8.88 -9.18
N HIS A 547 7.21 7.83 -9.02
CA HIS A 547 5.76 7.86 -9.24
C HIS A 547 4.94 8.07 -7.96
N VAL A 548 5.57 8.09 -6.80
CA VAL A 548 4.91 8.38 -5.51
C VAL A 548 5.69 9.45 -4.73
N PRO A 549 5.03 10.22 -3.85
CA PRO A 549 5.70 11.19 -3.01
C PRO A 549 6.73 10.54 -2.09
N TYR A 550 7.82 11.26 -1.81
CA TYR A 550 8.80 10.85 -0.80
C TYR A 550 8.17 10.72 0.58
N ARG A 551 8.47 9.62 1.28
CA ARG A 551 7.99 9.37 2.64
C ARG A 551 9.09 8.80 3.52
N VAL A 552 9.05 9.21 4.81
CA VAL A 552 9.85 8.61 5.88
C VAL A 552 8.91 7.94 6.88
N ILE A 553 9.17 6.68 7.17
CA ILE A 553 8.39 5.87 8.11
C ILE A 553 9.26 5.61 9.34
N ASN A 554 8.81 6.12 10.48
CA ASN A 554 9.50 5.97 11.76
C ASN A 554 8.75 4.97 12.65
N MET A 555 8.89 3.67 12.35
CA MET A 555 8.35 2.58 13.17
C MET A 555 9.28 2.26 14.34
N PRO A 556 8.77 1.63 15.42
CA PRO A 556 9.63 1.03 16.42
C PRO A 556 10.63 0.08 15.78
N ASN A 557 11.91 0.20 16.12
CA ASN A 557 12.97 -0.62 15.55
C ASN A 557 13.07 -1.96 16.31
N LYS A 558 12.18 -2.90 15.95
CA LYS A 558 12.15 -4.27 16.46
C LYS A 558 11.95 -5.26 15.33
N VAL A 559 12.73 -6.33 15.34
CA VAL A 559 12.60 -7.43 14.37
C VAL A 559 12.45 -8.76 15.11
N ALA A 560 11.92 -9.76 14.44
CA ALA A 560 11.81 -11.10 14.99
C ALA A 560 13.21 -11.68 15.28
N MET A 561 13.32 -12.40 16.38
CA MET A 561 14.51 -13.15 16.75
C MET A 561 14.15 -14.58 17.07
N SER A 562 14.84 -15.53 16.45
CA SER A 562 14.73 -16.96 16.74
C SER A 562 16.10 -17.56 17.03
N VAL A 563 16.12 -18.72 17.68
CA VAL A 563 17.37 -19.46 17.98
C VAL A 563 17.28 -20.80 17.28
N VAL A 564 18.21 -21.05 16.37
CA VAL A 564 18.20 -22.26 15.56
C VAL A 564 19.45 -23.11 15.81
N LYS A 565 19.23 -24.40 16.09
CA LYS A 565 20.28 -25.43 15.99
C LYS A 565 20.32 -25.93 14.54
N SER A 566 21.00 -25.20 13.66
CA SER A 566 21.15 -25.61 12.26
C SER A 566 22.60 -25.90 11.94
N VAL A 567 22.82 -26.88 11.07
CA VAL A 567 24.14 -27.16 10.48
C VAL A 567 24.24 -26.28 9.22
N LYS A 568 25.34 -25.55 9.08
CA LYS A 568 25.63 -24.80 7.86
C LYS A 568 25.79 -25.77 6.66
N SER A 569 25.31 -25.34 5.50
CA SER A 569 25.59 -26.02 4.25
C SER A 569 27.10 -26.12 4.02
N SER A 570 27.55 -27.26 3.57
CA SER A 570 28.94 -27.44 3.11
C SER A 570 29.02 -27.04 1.64
N GLY A 571 29.65 -25.92 1.34
CA GLY A 571 29.91 -25.47 -0.03
C GLY A 571 29.12 -24.20 -0.40
N LYS A 572 29.56 -23.60 -1.49
CA LYS A 572 29.01 -22.31 -1.98
C LYS A 572 27.67 -22.50 -2.67
N ILE A 573 26.76 -21.62 -2.41
CA ILE A 573 25.39 -21.57 -2.99
C ILE A 573 25.34 -20.45 -4.02
N GLY A 574 24.85 -20.74 -5.23
CA GLY A 574 24.48 -19.72 -6.21
C GLY A 574 23.01 -19.38 -6.07
N TYR A 575 22.69 -18.09 -6.13
CA TYR A 575 21.30 -17.61 -6.13
C TYR A 575 20.98 -16.83 -7.39
N ILE A 576 19.93 -17.23 -8.10
CA ILE A 576 19.43 -16.56 -9.29
C ILE A 576 18.16 -15.82 -8.90
N SER A 577 18.19 -14.49 -8.95
CA SER A 577 17.03 -13.66 -8.58
C SER A 577 15.84 -13.88 -9.52
N GLY A 578 14.64 -13.88 -8.96
CA GLY A 578 13.37 -13.93 -9.67
C GLY A 578 12.60 -12.61 -9.56
N ALA A 579 11.33 -12.68 -9.19
CA ALA A 579 10.43 -11.53 -9.08
C ALA A 579 10.58 -10.73 -7.77
N GLY A 580 11.74 -10.74 -7.14
CA GLY A 580 12.01 -10.02 -5.90
C GLY A 580 11.55 -10.79 -4.64
N ASP A 581 12.51 -11.25 -3.87
CA ASP A 581 12.31 -11.85 -2.54
C ASP A 581 13.54 -11.54 -1.67
N LEU A 582 13.47 -11.90 -0.41
CA LEU A 582 14.54 -11.73 0.58
C LEU A 582 15.20 -13.05 1.00
N VAL A 583 15.07 -14.10 0.22
CA VAL A 583 15.63 -15.43 0.52
C VAL A 583 17.16 -15.39 0.51
N PHE A 584 17.72 -14.69 -0.48
CA PHE A 584 19.17 -14.50 -0.58
C PHE A 584 19.74 -13.84 0.69
N GLU A 585 19.17 -12.70 1.09
CA GLU A 585 19.58 -11.96 2.28
C GLU A 585 19.41 -12.79 3.55
N SER A 586 18.29 -13.50 3.67
CA SER A 586 17.98 -14.33 4.84
C SER A 586 18.98 -15.47 5.01
N LEU A 587 19.33 -16.18 3.93
CA LEU A 587 20.31 -17.26 3.96
C LEU A 587 21.73 -16.75 4.20
N ARG A 588 22.11 -15.63 3.57
CA ARG A 588 23.40 -14.96 3.83
C ARG A 588 23.52 -14.56 5.30
N ASP A 589 22.48 -13.96 5.87
CA ASP A 589 22.44 -13.47 7.24
C ASP A 589 22.40 -14.61 8.27
N ALA A 590 21.88 -15.78 7.89
CA ALA A 590 22.02 -17.02 8.65
C ALA A 590 23.43 -17.62 8.57
N GLY A 591 24.30 -17.03 7.74
CA GLY A 591 25.71 -17.39 7.62
C GLY A 591 26.03 -18.50 6.61
N HIS A 592 25.16 -18.69 5.60
CA HIS A 592 25.48 -19.51 4.45
C HIS A 592 26.44 -18.78 3.49
N ASP A 593 27.33 -19.51 2.84
CA ASP A 593 28.18 -18.97 1.76
C ASP A 593 27.36 -18.94 0.47
N ILE A 594 26.70 -17.80 0.20
CA ILE A 594 25.77 -17.61 -0.90
C ILE A 594 26.16 -16.38 -1.74
N GLU A 595 26.06 -16.50 -3.06
CA GLU A 595 26.43 -15.48 -4.03
C GLU A 595 25.31 -15.29 -5.07
N LEU A 596 25.02 -14.04 -5.44
CA LEU A 596 24.12 -13.74 -6.56
C LEU A 596 24.80 -14.11 -7.88
N ILE A 597 24.06 -14.81 -8.73
CA ILE A 597 24.47 -15.12 -10.11
C ILE A 597 23.89 -14.05 -11.04
N ASP A 598 24.78 -13.40 -11.79
CA ASP A 598 24.38 -12.42 -12.81
C ASP A 598 23.61 -13.12 -13.95
N PRO A 599 22.46 -12.57 -14.42
CA PRO A 599 21.70 -13.14 -15.53
C PRO A 599 22.50 -13.31 -16.84
N THR A 600 23.57 -12.56 -17.03
CA THR A 600 24.48 -12.70 -18.18
C THR A 600 25.44 -13.89 -18.07
N GLY A 601 25.52 -14.51 -16.88
CA GLY A 601 26.44 -15.60 -16.56
C GLY A 601 25.81 -17.00 -16.53
N PHE A 602 24.72 -17.25 -17.26
CA PHE A 602 24.05 -18.56 -17.28
C PHE A 602 24.80 -19.56 -18.18
N ASP A 603 26.00 -19.94 -17.76
CA ASP A 603 26.77 -20.97 -18.41
C ASP A 603 27.24 -22.03 -17.41
N LEU A 604 27.54 -23.25 -17.93
CA LEU A 604 27.88 -24.40 -17.12
C LEU A 604 29.22 -24.23 -16.35
N LEU A 605 30.16 -23.47 -16.92
CA LEU A 605 31.45 -23.25 -16.26
C LEU A 605 31.30 -22.42 -15.01
N ASN A 606 30.47 -21.35 -15.09
CA ASN A 606 30.14 -20.52 -13.96
C ASN A 606 29.36 -21.29 -12.89
N PHE A 607 28.48 -22.22 -13.29
CA PHE A 607 27.67 -22.99 -12.34
C PHE A 607 28.48 -24.04 -11.56
N LYS A 608 29.54 -24.56 -12.11
CA LYS A 608 30.38 -25.61 -11.46
C LYS A 608 31.04 -25.17 -10.15
N LYS A 609 31.19 -23.86 -9.92
CA LYS A 609 31.76 -23.37 -8.64
C LYS A 609 30.77 -23.46 -7.47
N TYR A 610 29.50 -23.71 -7.72
CA TYR A 610 28.48 -23.86 -6.70
C TYR A 610 28.17 -25.29 -6.39
N LYS A 611 27.91 -25.61 -5.13
CA LYS A 611 27.40 -26.89 -4.67
C LYS A 611 25.91 -27.03 -4.98
N SER A 612 25.19 -25.94 -4.81
CA SER A 612 23.75 -25.84 -5.09
C SER A 612 23.42 -24.52 -5.75
N ILE A 613 22.40 -24.51 -6.58
CA ILE A 613 21.83 -23.28 -7.18
C ILE A 613 20.36 -23.17 -6.77
N ILE A 614 19.99 -22.02 -6.22
CA ILE A 614 18.62 -21.69 -5.83
C ILE A 614 18.08 -20.63 -6.79
N LEU A 615 16.91 -20.89 -7.38
CA LEU A 615 16.15 -19.91 -8.14
C LEU A 615 15.15 -19.21 -7.22
N GLY A 616 15.18 -17.89 -7.23
CA GLY A 616 14.19 -17.04 -6.56
C GLY A 616 12.79 -17.26 -7.13
N ILE A 617 11.80 -16.75 -6.39
CA ILE A 617 10.39 -16.91 -6.77
C ILE A 617 10.12 -16.36 -8.18
N ARG A 618 9.30 -17.09 -8.94
CA ARG A 618 8.85 -16.70 -10.29
C ARG A 618 9.99 -16.43 -11.28
N ALA A 619 11.16 -17.00 -11.10
CA ALA A 619 12.31 -16.81 -12.00
C ALA A 619 11.94 -17.10 -13.46
N PHE A 620 11.26 -18.22 -13.75
CA PHE A 620 10.79 -18.57 -15.10
C PHE A 620 9.57 -17.75 -15.60
N ASN A 621 8.99 -16.87 -14.78
CA ASN A 621 7.99 -15.91 -15.21
C ASN A 621 8.62 -14.57 -15.63
N VAL A 622 9.80 -14.21 -15.13
CA VAL A 622 10.38 -12.87 -15.31
C VAL A 622 11.65 -12.85 -16.15
N LEU A 623 12.46 -13.92 -16.13
CA LEU A 623 13.74 -13.96 -16.86
C LEU A 623 13.52 -14.26 -18.35
N ASP A 624 14.08 -13.39 -19.21
CA ASP A 624 13.95 -13.54 -20.68
C ASP A 624 14.74 -14.75 -21.22
N GLN A 625 15.83 -15.12 -20.54
CA GLN A 625 16.72 -16.25 -20.94
C GLN A 625 16.29 -17.58 -20.31
N SER A 626 15.00 -17.78 -20.04
CA SER A 626 14.49 -18.97 -19.31
C SER A 626 14.83 -20.29 -19.97
N GLU A 627 14.81 -20.40 -21.30
CA GLU A 627 15.20 -21.63 -22.04
C GLU A 627 16.67 -21.95 -21.85
N GLN A 628 17.58 -20.99 -22.05
CA GLN A 628 19.01 -21.14 -21.85
C GLN A 628 19.31 -21.55 -20.41
N LEU A 629 18.72 -20.84 -19.45
CA LEU A 629 18.88 -21.14 -18.02
C LEU A 629 18.47 -22.57 -17.69
N ASN A 630 17.30 -23.00 -18.13
CA ASN A 630 16.81 -24.37 -17.88
C ASN A 630 17.76 -25.44 -18.45
N ASN A 631 18.22 -25.26 -19.68
CA ASN A 631 19.16 -26.21 -20.30
C ASN A 631 20.47 -26.26 -19.53
N THR A 632 21.01 -25.14 -19.09
CA THR A 632 22.23 -25.07 -18.29
C THR A 632 22.06 -25.73 -16.92
N LEU A 633 20.91 -25.50 -16.26
CA LEU A 633 20.58 -26.12 -14.98
C LEU A 633 20.45 -27.64 -15.08
N ASN A 634 19.84 -28.15 -16.14
CA ASN A 634 19.73 -29.59 -16.38
C ASN A 634 21.12 -30.22 -16.57
N LEU A 635 21.99 -29.64 -17.40
CA LEU A 635 23.39 -30.10 -17.58
C LEU A 635 24.17 -30.01 -16.26
N TYR A 636 23.99 -28.94 -15.47
CA TYR A 636 24.63 -28.81 -14.17
C TYR A 636 24.17 -29.90 -13.20
N THR A 637 22.86 -30.21 -13.19
CA THR A 637 22.28 -31.27 -12.37
C THR A 637 22.82 -32.65 -12.80
N GLU A 638 22.85 -32.94 -14.11
CA GLU A 638 23.38 -34.18 -14.66
C GLU A 638 24.82 -34.46 -14.20
N GLN A 639 25.64 -33.39 -14.08
CA GLN A 639 27.04 -33.47 -13.66
C GLN A 639 27.23 -33.52 -12.12
N GLY A 640 26.17 -33.48 -11.31
CA GLY A 640 26.22 -33.64 -9.86
C GLY A 640 25.90 -32.40 -9.06
N GLY A 641 25.41 -31.35 -9.70
CA GLY A 641 24.88 -30.15 -9.03
C GLY A 641 23.49 -30.35 -8.41
N HIS A 642 23.14 -29.54 -7.44
CA HIS A 642 21.83 -29.55 -6.82
C HIS A 642 21.07 -28.26 -7.19
N VAL A 643 19.87 -28.38 -7.73
CA VAL A 643 19.02 -27.24 -8.14
C VAL A 643 17.77 -27.20 -7.29
N ILE A 644 17.46 -26.03 -6.75
CA ILE A 644 16.21 -25.75 -6.02
C ILE A 644 15.47 -24.64 -6.75
N VAL A 645 14.30 -24.96 -7.29
CA VAL A 645 13.42 -23.98 -7.95
C VAL A 645 12.26 -23.66 -7.01
N GLN A 646 12.19 -22.42 -6.56
CA GLN A 646 11.06 -21.92 -5.81
C GLN A 646 9.85 -21.74 -6.73
N TYR A 647 8.66 -21.48 -6.17
CA TYR A 647 7.43 -21.44 -6.93
C TYR A 647 7.49 -20.48 -8.14
N ASN A 648 6.81 -20.90 -9.20
CA ASN A 648 6.49 -20.09 -10.36
C ASN A 648 4.97 -20.09 -10.56
N THR A 649 4.40 -19.05 -11.16
CA THR A 649 2.98 -19.03 -11.46
C THR A 649 2.71 -19.83 -12.74
N SER A 650 1.59 -20.54 -12.80
CA SER A 650 1.18 -21.28 -14.01
C SER A 650 0.84 -20.38 -15.20
N ASN A 651 0.57 -19.09 -14.95
CA ASN A 651 0.32 -18.10 -16.00
C ASN A 651 1.61 -17.35 -16.35
N ASN A 652 1.77 -16.99 -17.62
CA ASN A 652 2.89 -16.17 -18.13
C ASN A 652 4.28 -16.78 -17.87
N LEU A 653 4.40 -18.11 -17.86
CA LEU A 653 5.70 -18.76 -17.92
C LEU A 653 6.38 -18.39 -19.26
N LYS A 654 7.65 -17.98 -19.19
CA LYS A 654 8.50 -17.69 -20.36
C LYS A 654 9.15 -18.93 -20.96
N ILE A 655 8.77 -20.10 -20.46
CA ILE A 655 9.26 -21.41 -20.89
C ILE A 655 8.08 -22.38 -20.90
N LYS A 656 8.04 -23.28 -21.86
CA LYS A 656 6.95 -24.29 -21.98
C LYS A 656 7.07 -25.37 -20.90
N GLN A 657 8.29 -25.74 -20.56
CA GLN A 657 8.59 -26.76 -19.59
C GLN A 657 9.93 -26.47 -18.95
N PHE A 658 10.02 -26.59 -17.63
CA PHE A 658 11.27 -26.50 -16.89
C PHE A 658 11.52 -27.76 -16.06
N GLY A 659 12.78 -27.97 -15.66
CA GLY A 659 13.26 -29.19 -15.01
C GLY A 659 13.63 -30.29 -15.99
N PRO A 660 14.28 -31.36 -15.47
CA PRO A 660 14.79 -32.47 -16.29
C PRO A 660 13.69 -33.40 -16.81
N TYR A 661 12.53 -33.46 -16.13
CA TYR A 661 11.39 -34.29 -16.48
C TYR A 661 10.10 -33.44 -16.55
N PRO A 662 9.05 -33.90 -17.25
CA PRO A 662 7.80 -33.16 -17.36
C PRO A 662 7.17 -32.85 -16.00
N LEU A 663 6.79 -31.59 -15.81
CA LEU A 663 5.93 -31.16 -14.72
C LEU A 663 5.01 -30.02 -15.15
N THR A 664 3.83 -29.95 -14.56
CA THR A 664 2.83 -28.91 -14.83
C THR A 664 2.43 -28.25 -13.52
N LEU A 665 2.58 -26.94 -13.48
CA LEU A 665 2.14 -26.14 -12.33
C LEU A 665 0.64 -25.89 -12.39
N GLY A 666 -0.02 -26.12 -11.26
CA GLY A 666 -1.42 -25.72 -11.04
C GLY A 666 -1.55 -24.42 -10.31
N ARG A 667 -2.76 -24.19 -9.80
CA ARG A 667 -3.08 -23.11 -8.87
C ARG A 667 -3.32 -23.64 -7.46
N THR A 668 -3.04 -24.92 -7.23
CA THR A 668 -3.16 -25.57 -5.93
C THR A 668 -2.29 -24.86 -4.91
N ARG A 669 -2.87 -24.60 -3.74
CA ARG A 669 -2.24 -23.92 -2.62
C ARG A 669 -2.87 -24.37 -1.30
N VAL A 670 -2.17 -24.12 -0.20
CA VAL A 670 -2.67 -24.32 1.16
C VAL A 670 -2.52 -23.01 1.91
N THR A 671 -3.65 -22.39 2.24
CA THR A 671 -3.73 -21.03 2.82
C THR A 671 -3.78 -21.04 4.35
N ASP A 672 -4.23 -22.14 4.96
CA ASP A 672 -4.21 -22.28 6.41
C ASP A 672 -2.77 -22.48 6.90
N GLU A 673 -2.23 -21.47 7.56
CA GLU A 673 -0.86 -21.49 8.14
C GLU A 673 -0.67 -22.56 9.24
N HIS A 674 -1.78 -23.16 9.71
CA HIS A 674 -1.79 -24.25 10.70
C HIS A 674 -2.07 -25.63 10.08
N ALA A 675 -2.29 -25.70 8.76
CA ALA A 675 -2.55 -26.97 8.07
C ALA A 675 -1.44 -28.00 8.36
N VAL A 676 -1.83 -29.25 8.57
CA VAL A 676 -0.90 -30.33 8.85
C VAL A 676 -0.06 -30.65 7.61
N MET A 677 1.26 -30.69 7.77
CA MET A 677 2.22 -31.06 6.73
C MET A 677 2.73 -32.47 6.95
N THR A 678 2.13 -33.44 6.24
CA THR A 678 2.50 -34.86 6.36
C THR A 678 3.77 -35.16 5.57
N ILE A 679 4.80 -35.70 6.24
CA ILE A 679 6.04 -36.16 5.60
C ILE A 679 5.76 -37.51 4.95
N LEU A 680 5.87 -37.60 3.62
CA LEU A 680 5.61 -38.81 2.85
C LEU A 680 6.81 -39.76 2.80
N GLN A 681 8.01 -39.22 2.90
CA GLN A 681 9.29 -39.99 2.81
C GLN A 681 10.13 -39.73 4.06
N PRO A 682 9.76 -40.25 5.25
CA PRO A 682 10.42 -39.88 6.52
C PRO A 682 11.89 -40.34 6.58
N ASP A 683 12.27 -41.37 5.83
CA ASP A 683 13.65 -41.90 5.80
C ASP A 683 14.54 -41.20 4.76
N HIS A 684 13.99 -40.31 3.95
CA HIS A 684 14.75 -39.61 2.94
C HIS A 684 15.75 -38.61 3.58
N ASN A 685 16.95 -38.52 2.98
CA ASN A 685 18.03 -37.69 3.51
C ASN A 685 17.65 -36.23 3.72
N ILE A 686 16.77 -35.66 2.92
CA ILE A 686 16.32 -34.24 3.03
C ILE A 686 15.69 -33.94 4.40
N PHE A 687 15.06 -34.94 5.05
CA PHE A 687 14.45 -34.79 6.37
C PHE A 687 15.32 -35.29 7.52
N ASN A 688 16.50 -35.86 7.22
CA ASN A 688 17.37 -36.45 8.23
C ASN A 688 18.77 -35.86 8.25
N LYS A 689 19.19 -35.15 7.19
CA LYS A 689 20.54 -34.59 7.04
C LYS A 689 20.51 -33.24 6.34
N PRO A 690 21.21 -32.21 6.83
CA PRO A 690 22.00 -32.20 8.08
C PRO A 690 21.14 -32.11 9.34
N ASN A 691 19.86 -31.73 9.21
CA ASN A 691 18.91 -31.58 10.30
C ASN A 691 17.85 -32.70 10.26
N LYS A 692 17.46 -33.19 11.43
CA LYS A 692 16.26 -34.03 11.53
C LYS A 692 15.04 -33.14 11.56
N ILE A 693 14.21 -33.18 10.53
CA ILE A 693 12.98 -32.40 10.38
C ILE A 693 11.81 -33.15 11.01
N THR A 694 11.01 -32.45 11.77
CA THR A 694 9.83 -32.94 12.50
C THR A 694 8.64 -32.04 12.29
N GLN A 695 7.48 -32.39 12.84
CA GLN A 695 6.28 -31.54 12.82
C GLN A 695 6.50 -30.18 13.50
N ASP A 696 7.43 -30.08 14.43
CA ASP A 696 7.74 -28.84 15.12
C ASP A 696 8.39 -27.81 14.18
N ASP A 697 9.07 -28.25 13.13
CA ASP A 697 9.69 -27.36 12.13
C ASP A 697 8.64 -26.64 11.24
N PHE A 698 7.40 -27.09 11.26
CA PHE A 698 6.29 -26.44 10.56
C PHE A 698 5.45 -25.52 11.47
N LYS A 699 5.84 -25.34 12.73
CA LYS A 699 5.20 -24.37 13.62
C LYS A 699 5.62 -22.94 13.26
N TYR A 700 4.76 -22.00 13.62
CA TYR A 700 4.97 -20.55 13.44
C TYR A 700 5.03 -20.06 11.99
N TRP A 701 4.77 -20.91 11.00
CA TRP A 701 4.66 -20.47 9.62
C TRP A 701 3.58 -19.41 9.48
N VAL A 702 3.80 -18.46 8.57
CA VAL A 702 2.94 -17.26 8.44
C VAL A 702 2.26 -17.20 7.08
N GLN A 703 1.04 -16.75 7.06
CA GLN A 703 0.18 -16.47 5.90
C GLN A 703 -0.29 -17.71 5.13
N GLU A 704 0.55 -18.67 4.81
CA GLU A 704 0.20 -19.87 4.03
C GLU A 704 1.29 -20.94 4.14
N ARG A 705 0.98 -22.18 3.72
CA ARG A 705 1.96 -23.27 3.66
C ARG A 705 2.66 -23.35 2.32
N GLY A 706 1.93 -23.11 1.24
CA GLY A 706 2.48 -23.23 -0.09
C GLY A 706 1.54 -22.80 -1.20
N VAL A 707 2.12 -22.54 -2.39
CA VAL A 707 1.44 -21.97 -3.55
C VAL A 707 1.94 -22.60 -4.84
N TYR A 708 1.08 -22.64 -5.85
CA TYR A 708 1.42 -23.12 -7.20
C TYR A 708 2.10 -24.50 -7.20
N PHE A 709 1.43 -25.48 -6.60
CA PHE A 709 1.95 -26.84 -6.54
C PHE A 709 2.12 -27.45 -7.93
N ALA A 710 3.01 -28.43 -8.06
CA ALA A 710 3.08 -29.27 -9.24
C ALA A 710 1.87 -30.22 -9.23
N ASP A 711 0.83 -29.87 -10.02
CA ASP A 711 -0.40 -30.66 -10.07
C ASP A 711 -0.23 -31.96 -10.88
N LYS A 712 0.69 -31.96 -11.84
CA LYS A 712 1.09 -33.13 -12.61
C LYS A 712 2.59 -33.15 -12.74
N TYR A 713 3.21 -34.28 -12.51
CA TYR A 713 4.65 -34.48 -12.64
C TYR A 713 4.97 -35.91 -13.03
N ASP A 714 6.10 -36.09 -13.69
CA ASP A 714 6.61 -37.37 -14.13
C ASP A 714 6.98 -38.29 -12.93
N GLU A 715 6.94 -39.60 -13.12
CA GLU A 715 7.20 -40.61 -12.07
C GLU A 715 8.60 -40.54 -11.45
N HIS A 716 9.56 -39.92 -12.12
CA HIS A 716 10.89 -39.69 -11.57
C HIS A 716 10.90 -38.64 -10.44
N TYR A 717 9.82 -37.83 -10.31
CA TYR A 717 9.69 -36.93 -9.17
C TYR A 717 9.04 -37.63 -7.98
N ILE A 718 9.75 -37.62 -6.85
CA ILE A 718 9.29 -38.19 -5.59
C ILE A 718 8.63 -37.08 -4.77
N PRO A 719 7.33 -37.18 -4.43
CA PRO A 719 6.68 -36.20 -3.54
C PRO A 719 7.13 -36.42 -2.09
N MET A 720 7.49 -35.31 -1.44
CA MET A 720 8.08 -35.31 -0.12
C MET A 720 7.09 -34.95 0.99
N LEU A 721 6.15 -34.07 0.70
CA LEU A 721 5.14 -33.56 1.65
C LEU A 721 3.74 -33.68 1.06
N CYS A 722 2.75 -33.86 1.94
CA CYS A 722 1.33 -33.82 1.61
C CYS A 722 0.61 -32.88 2.58
N MET A 723 -0.28 -32.03 2.08
CA MET A 723 -1.04 -31.07 2.86
C MET A 723 -2.31 -30.62 2.15
N ASN A 724 -3.25 -30.08 2.91
CA ASN A 724 -4.51 -29.51 2.40
C ASN A 724 -5.11 -28.52 3.38
N ASP A 725 -5.94 -27.62 2.89
CA ASP A 725 -6.83 -26.85 3.72
C ASP A 725 -8.03 -27.70 4.18
N LYS A 726 -8.72 -27.25 5.20
CA LYS A 726 -9.88 -27.94 5.75
C LYS A 726 -10.93 -28.20 4.66
N ASN A 727 -11.42 -29.43 4.61
CA ASN A 727 -12.42 -29.91 3.63
C ASN A 727 -11.91 -29.98 2.17
N GLU A 728 -10.62 -29.93 1.92
CA GLU A 728 -10.01 -30.17 0.62
C GLU A 728 -9.31 -31.53 0.55
N ASN A 729 -9.10 -32.01 -0.67
CA ASN A 729 -8.33 -33.23 -0.88
C ASN A 729 -6.84 -32.97 -0.64
N PRO A 730 -6.09 -33.91 -0.03
CA PRO A 730 -4.64 -33.80 0.15
C PRO A 730 -3.91 -33.64 -1.18
N SER A 731 -2.90 -32.76 -1.19
CA SER A 731 -2.03 -32.49 -2.35
C SER A 731 -0.57 -32.71 -1.98
N SER A 732 0.16 -33.41 -2.85
CA SER A 732 1.55 -33.81 -2.64
C SER A 732 2.58 -33.08 -3.53
N GLY A 733 2.15 -32.14 -4.37
CA GLY A 733 3.03 -31.44 -5.31
C GLY A 733 3.75 -30.19 -4.76
N SER A 734 3.71 -29.96 -3.45
CA SER A 734 4.32 -28.77 -2.81
C SER A 734 5.85 -28.84 -2.70
N LEU A 735 6.39 -30.04 -2.58
CA LEU A 735 7.83 -30.32 -2.55
C LEU A 735 8.07 -31.65 -3.25
N ILE A 736 8.70 -31.60 -4.41
CA ILE A 736 9.02 -32.77 -5.23
C ILE A 736 10.50 -32.79 -5.59
N ILE A 737 11.09 -33.97 -5.62
CA ILE A 737 12.53 -34.17 -5.85
C ILE A 737 12.72 -35.19 -6.95
N ALA A 738 13.59 -34.90 -7.90
CA ALA A 738 14.05 -35.86 -8.90
C ALA A 738 15.59 -35.99 -8.88
N ASN A 739 16.09 -37.23 -8.99
CA ASN A 739 17.48 -37.46 -9.31
C ASN A 739 17.68 -37.38 -10.83
N TYR A 740 18.70 -36.65 -11.27
CA TYR A 740 19.03 -36.53 -12.68
C TYR A 740 20.55 -36.60 -12.87
N GLY A 741 21.00 -37.61 -13.55
CA GLY A 741 22.43 -37.94 -13.63
C GLY A 741 23.02 -38.18 -12.23
N LYS A 742 23.97 -37.34 -11.83
CA LYS A 742 24.65 -37.43 -10.51
C LYS A 742 24.09 -36.41 -9.50
N GLY A 743 23.20 -35.55 -9.91
CA GLY A 743 22.64 -34.44 -9.11
C GLY A 743 21.17 -34.60 -8.77
N THR A 744 20.61 -33.54 -8.23
CA THR A 744 19.22 -33.52 -7.72
C THR A 744 18.53 -32.24 -8.16
N TYR A 745 17.33 -32.37 -8.68
CA TYR A 745 16.43 -31.23 -9.03
C TYR A 745 15.24 -31.23 -8.10
N ILE A 746 15.00 -30.08 -7.45
CA ILE A 746 13.95 -29.88 -6.48
C ILE A 746 13.04 -28.76 -6.98
N TYR A 747 11.74 -29.01 -7.03
CA TYR A 747 10.74 -27.97 -7.13
C TYR A 747 10.03 -27.80 -5.79
N THR A 748 9.89 -26.56 -5.33
CA THR A 748 9.14 -26.27 -4.11
C THR A 748 8.16 -25.12 -4.30
N GLY A 749 6.89 -25.40 -4.00
CA GLY A 749 5.82 -24.42 -3.81
C GLY A 749 5.69 -23.94 -2.37
N LEU A 750 6.57 -24.40 -1.44
CA LEU A 750 6.59 -23.92 -0.06
C LEU A 750 6.99 -22.44 -0.01
N VAL A 751 6.43 -21.70 0.93
CA VAL A 751 6.56 -20.23 0.97
C VAL A 751 7.81 -19.74 1.71
N PHE A 752 8.98 -20.33 1.43
CA PHE A 752 10.25 -19.92 2.04
C PHE A 752 10.53 -18.42 1.92
N TYR A 753 10.08 -17.79 0.85
CA TYR A 753 10.22 -16.35 0.62
C TYR A 753 9.46 -15.48 1.64
N ARG A 754 8.53 -16.08 2.42
CA ARG A 754 7.85 -15.45 3.55
C ARG A 754 8.47 -15.87 4.88
N GLU A 755 8.72 -17.16 5.02
CA GLU A 755 9.15 -17.78 6.27
C GLU A 755 10.57 -17.39 6.69
N LEU A 756 11.50 -17.35 5.72
CA LEU A 756 12.87 -16.95 6.01
C LEU A 756 12.98 -15.49 6.44
N PRO A 757 12.41 -14.50 5.73
CA PRO A 757 12.43 -13.11 6.20
C PRO A 757 11.67 -12.89 7.51
N ALA A 758 10.67 -13.71 7.81
CA ALA A 758 9.94 -13.66 9.09
C ALA A 758 10.74 -14.29 10.25
N GLY A 759 11.89 -14.92 9.98
CA GLY A 759 12.74 -15.53 11.01
C GLY A 759 12.20 -16.85 11.56
N ILE A 760 11.39 -17.59 10.77
CA ILE A 760 10.77 -18.85 11.20
C ILE A 760 11.82 -19.95 11.39
N PRO A 761 12.03 -20.48 12.62
CA PRO A 761 13.15 -21.37 12.91
C PRO A 761 13.15 -22.65 12.05
N GLY A 762 11.99 -23.27 11.87
CA GLY A 762 11.86 -24.52 11.11
C GLY A 762 12.15 -24.35 9.62
N ALA A 763 11.84 -23.20 9.03
CA ALA A 763 12.14 -22.91 7.63
C ALA A 763 13.67 -22.85 7.37
N TYR A 764 14.45 -22.37 8.34
CA TYR A 764 15.92 -22.36 8.27
C TYR A 764 16.56 -23.76 8.49
N ARG A 765 15.80 -24.68 9.07
CA ARG A 765 16.27 -26.08 9.30
C ARG A 765 15.95 -26.98 8.10
N LEU A 766 14.83 -26.71 7.44
CA LEU A 766 14.39 -27.43 6.25
C LEU A 766 15.18 -27.01 5.00
#